data_918d19447631abcbe1d7b18dbeaaf2fe
#
_entry.id   918d19447631abcbe1d7b18dbeaaf2fe
#
_cell.length_a   1.000
_cell.length_b   1.000
_cell.length_c   1.000
_cell.angle_alpha   90.00
_cell.angle_beta   90.00
_cell.angle_gamma   90.00
#
_symmetry.space_group_name_H-M   'P 1'
#
loop_
_entity.id
_entity.type
_entity.pdbx_description
1 polymer ?
#
loop_
_entity_poly.entity_id
_entity_poly.type
_entity_poly.pdbx_seq_one_letter_code
_entity_poly.pdbx_strand_id
1 'polypeptide(L)'
;MKNNVDNWEAYRVIHIDALQGPKLTLDLALERVPGNIESDGRLRLDLKDSDNFILTFAADRTDRALGGAFFKALFNALPDEERIWTLGVIKRGTNNLMHPQSFKLRTQTNPAAPLDPHAANYGDGAVLVFIRLEGSQEGGDIPVEYQYLIPDDVGKDYSATVLFSAERTFKAALFIGEVTKTIASVIEGVVFKPVHDGSGRLVKATATSGRLKTSESSSQDVQVQIDGVSVLANVYKTETWLDALGSTPLSVELIADGTVALTWKSKATPGVVLTLPGHGALLVMSKVVTVDVRCIYTFAEENNDLVLIPSLTINTIIDGLTFVEIPPPANSFSLLFLIAAVKSNFEKLNKDPFESDIKAALARKLATRVPISSFIRDSIDLNFNEAIVPDVLRAPRDIAAFGRINSSGADFVVSPAEHLMVVDSSTTFSIQPPGANVTWSVERLQGDAQNFGAINGTGRYYAPEASLTELAFTRVRVTATDMNSNYRSSALVTIVTNPITVNPLIQVCDAGQIVELEAGSLGTEEMHWSLKDPVPGESGVLEGSALADGDHRYVAAHKVPGKTYVLDQIVVTSGQASVSSWVLVKHQTPLLTVKVVKTVEVSEVLEVAKVGKPMDVVTIRADQVQLQAFANAVALPGVRWRVGAGSGSISDGLYTPDISSTDRFVLIFAEADHPVFDVMEGHIILPLPVGGFAKELELMKGKEVPAS
;
A
#
# COMPACT_ATOMS: atom_id res chain seq x y z
N MET A 1 33.91 13.67 16.87
CA MET A 1 35.05 13.90 17.78
C MET A 1 36.19 12.92 17.46
N LYS A 2 37.41 13.33 17.61
CA LYS A 2 38.60 12.46 17.51
C LYS A 2 39.26 12.31 18.87
N ASN A 3 39.74 11.13 19.18
CA ASN A 3 40.56 10.89 20.35
C ASN A 3 42.00 11.10 19.99
N ASN A 4 42.61 12.09 20.63
CA ASN A 4 44.04 12.40 20.42
C ASN A 4 44.80 12.03 21.72
N VAL A 5 45.25 10.77 21.78
CA VAL A 5 46.04 10.09 22.81
C VAL A 5 45.48 10.18 24.26
N ASP A 6 44.96 11.32 24.72
CA ASP A 6 44.37 11.50 26.08
C ASP A 6 43.25 12.57 26.13
N ASN A 7 42.81 13.07 24.99
CA ASN A 7 41.84 14.15 24.93
C ASN A 7 40.89 14.00 23.73
N TRP A 8 39.61 14.22 23.95
CA TRP A 8 38.63 14.27 22.87
C TRP A 8 38.48 15.68 22.36
N GLU A 9 38.63 15.86 21.06
CA GLU A 9 38.50 17.16 20.39
C GLU A 9 37.36 17.10 19.37
N ALA A 10 36.55 18.15 19.32
CA ALA A 10 35.61 18.35 18.23
C ALA A 10 36.40 18.85 17.02
N TYR A 11 36.45 18.07 15.95
CA TYR A 11 37.13 18.45 14.71
C TYR A 11 36.14 18.78 13.59
N ARG A 12 34.88 18.43 13.75
CA ARG A 12 33.83 18.66 12.78
C ARG A 12 32.48 18.85 13.49
N VAL A 13 31.72 19.85 13.09
CA VAL A 13 30.34 20.06 13.53
C VAL A 13 29.44 20.03 12.32
N ILE A 14 28.44 19.17 12.37
CA ILE A 14 27.43 19.02 11.33
C ILE A 14 26.09 19.38 11.93
N HIS A 15 25.28 20.07 11.17
CA HIS A 15 23.92 20.39 11.51
C HIS A 15 22.95 19.53 10.70
N ILE A 16 22.15 18.73 11.37
CA ILE A 16 21.15 17.91 10.75
C ILE A 16 19.85 18.70 10.65
N ASP A 17 19.39 19.00 9.47
CA ASP A 17 18.13 19.68 9.21
C ASP A 17 17.35 18.97 8.08
N ALA A 18 16.15 19.49 7.81
CA ALA A 18 15.26 18.89 6.83
C ALA A 18 15.61 19.23 5.36
N LEU A 19 16.47 20.22 5.13
CA LEU A 19 16.89 20.59 3.77
C LEU A 19 17.95 19.64 3.23
N GLN A 20 18.86 19.22 4.12
CA GLN A 20 20.01 18.41 3.76
C GLN A 20 20.31 17.29 4.76
N GLY A 21 19.44 17.12 5.74
CA GLY A 21 19.65 16.14 6.82
C GLY A 21 19.83 14.72 6.32
N PRO A 22 20.44 13.86 7.15
CA PRO A 22 20.61 12.46 6.82
C PRO A 22 19.26 11.83 6.52
N LYS A 23 19.21 11.10 5.42
CA LYS A 23 18.05 10.28 5.08
C LYS A 23 18.27 8.89 5.64
N LEU A 24 17.25 8.34 6.26
CA LEU A 24 17.15 6.92 6.53
C LEU A 24 16.45 6.27 5.35
N THR A 25 17.18 5.51 4.54
CA THR A 25 16.59 4.69 3.50
C THR A 25 16.40 3.28 4.02
N LEU A 26 15.30 2.66 3.65
CA LEU A 26 15.03 1.26 3.94
C LEU A 26 14.34 0.62 2.74
N ASP A 27 14.63 -0.64 2.51
CA ASP A 27 13.91 -1.43 1.53
C ASP A 27 12.68 -2.03 2.21
N LEU A 28 11.51 -1.62 1.79
CA LEU A 28 10.28 -2.30 2.15
C LEU A 28 10.27 -3.66 1.44
N ALA A 29 10.70 -4.71 2.13
CA ALA A 29 10.61 -6.07 1.63
C ALA A 29 9.14 -6.51 1.65
N LEU A 30 8.31 -5.91 0.80
CA LEU A 30 6.88 -6.22 0.69
C LEU A 30 6.62 -7.70 0.45
N GLU A 31 7.59 -8.40 -0.13
CA GLU A 31 7.56 -9.86 -0.33
C GLU A 31 7.69 -10.67 0.97
N ARG A 32 8.27 -10.10 2.02
CA ARG A 32 8.50 -10.75 3.31
C ARG A 32 7.49 -10.37 4.37
N VAL A 33 6.67 -9.36 4.10
CA VAL A 33 5.66 -8.88 5.02
C VAL A 33 4.35 -9.61 4.73
N PRO A 34 3.98 -10.65 5.50
CA PRO A 34 2.70 -11.30 5.34
C PRO A 34 1.61 -10.34 5.81
N GLY A 35 0.77 -9.91 4.88
CA GLY A 35 -0.45 -9.23 5.23
C GLY A 35 -1.42 -10.22 5.87
N ASN A 36 -1.79 -10.00 7.11
CA ASN A 36 -2.82 -10.80 7.78
C ASN A 36 -4.17 -10.10 7.69
N ILE A 37 -5.19 -10.88 7.38
CA ILE A 37 -6.57 -10.42 7.48
C ILE A 37 -7.09 -10.95 8.80
N GLU A 38 -7.28 -10.06 9.77
CA GLU A 38 -7.78 -10.43 11.07
C GLU A 38 -9.24 -10.90 11.02
N SER A 39 -9.69 -11.52 12.09
CA SER A 39 -11.05 -12.03 12.19
C SER A 39 -12.13 -10.94 12.04
N ASP A 40 -11.77 -9.68 12.20
CA ASP A 40 -12.63 -8.51 12.00
C ASP A 40 -12.53 -7.91 10.58
N GLY A 41 -11.72 -8.50 9.70
CA GLY A 41 -11.53 -8.07 8.31
C GLY A 41 -10.47 -6.99 8.12
N ARG A 42 -9.75 -6.56 9.16
CA ARG A 42 -8.68 -5.54 9.01
C ARG A 42 -7.48 -6.10 8.26
N LEU A 43 -7.03 -5.35 7.25
CA LEU A 43 -5.77 -5.59 6.56
C LEU A 43 -4.65 -4.88 7.29
N ARG A 44 -3.72 -5.62 7.85
CA ARG A 44 -2.56 -5.06 8.57
C ARG A 44 -1.27 -5.34 7.83
N LEU A 45 -0.42 -4.33 7.78
CA LEU A 45 0.95 -4.40 7.27
C LEU A 45 1.92 -4.10 8.41
N ASP A 46 2.72 -5.10 8.80
CA ASP A 46 3.79 -4.95 9.81
C ASP A 46 5.13 -4.78 9.08
N LEU A 47 5.76 -3.63 9.23
CA LEU A 47 7.02 -3.29 8.54
C LEU A 47 8.29 -3.74 9.28
N LYS A 48 8.17 -4.51 10.37
CA LYS A 48 9.33 -4.99 11.16
C LYS A 48 10.34 -5.80 10.35
N ASP A 49 9.88 -6.48 9.31
CA ASP A 49 10.70 -7.34 8.46
C ASP A 49 11.35 -6.58 7.28
N SER A 50 11.19 -5.24 7.22
CA SER A 50 11.91 -4.39 6.28
C SER A 50 13.43 -4.51 6.49
N ASP A 51 14.18 -4.39 5.41
CA ASP A 51 15.63 -4.62 5.43
C ASP A 51 16.42 -3.42 4.85
N ASN A 52 17.75 -3.55 4.77
CA ASN A 52 18.65 -2.55 4.17
C ASN A 52 18.45 -1.13 4.73
N PHE A 53 18.27 -1.04 6.06
CA PHE A 53 18.28 0.27 6.70
C PHE A 53 19.66 0.92 6.53
N ILE A 54 19.71 2.03 5.82
CA ILE A 54 20.96 2.77 5.51
C ILE A 54 20.75 4.22 5.94
N LEU A 55 21.65 4.68 6.82
CA LEU A 55 21.69 6.08 7.22
C LEU A 55 22.72 6.83 6.35
N THR A 56 22.26 7.78 5.56
CA THR A 56 23.11 8.43 4.53
C THR A 56 24.19 9.37 5.08
N PHE A 57 24.10 9.75 6.38
CA PHE A 57 24.97 10.78 6.94
C PHE A 57 26.40 10.32 7.25
N ALA A 58 26.64 9.04 7.36
CA ALA A 58 27.97 8.51 7.66
C ALA A 58 28.90 8.52 6.45
N ALA A 59 30.19 8.75 6.68
CA ALA A 59 31.15 8.94 5.61
C ALA A 59 31.42 7.67 4.79
N ASP A 60 31.37 6.50 5.40
CA ASP A 60 31.65 5.24 4.73
C ASP A 60 30.45 4.26 4.77
N ARG A 61 30.52 3.25 3.91
CA ARG A 61 29.45 2.26 3.75
C ARG A 61 29.18 1.44 5.02
N THR A 62 30.24 1.17 5.80
CA THR A 62 30.13 0.38 7.03
C THR A 62 29.39 1.14 8.11
N ASP A 63 29.76 2.42 8.30
CA ASP A 63 29.13 3.30 9.26
C ASP A 63 27.68 3.62 8.88
N ARG A 64 27.39 3.73 7.57
CA ARG A 64 26.00 3.85 7.06
C ARG A 64 25.15 2.65 7.41
N ALA A 65 25.69 1.43 7.27
CA ALA A 65 24.99 0.19 7.62
C ALA A 65 24.82 0.05 9.13
N LEU A 66 25.84 0.40 9.94
CA LEU A 66 25.74 0.38 11.41
C LEU A 66 24.70 1.38 11.92
N GLY A 67 24.70 2.60 11.39
CA GLY A 67 23.67 3.60 11.70
C GLY A 67 22.28 3.12 11.30
N GLY A 68 22.14 2.50 10.13
CA GLY A 68 20.90 1.89 9.69
C GLY A 68 20.41 0.77 10.62
N ALA A 69 21.32 -0.12 11.06
CA ALA A 69 21.00 -1.20 11.98
C ALA A 69 20.51 -0.67 13.35
N PHE A 70 21.08 0.44 13.83
CA PHE A 70 20.61 1.09 15.04
C PHE A 70 19.18 1.59 14.90
N PHE A 71 18.86 2.26 13.81
CA PHE A 71 17.49 2.75 13.55
C PHE A 71 16.51 1.60 13.30
N LYS A 72 16.94 0.51 12.66
CA LYS A 72 16.13 -0.73 12.56
C LYS A 72 15.77 -1.27 13.93
N ALA A 73 16.72 -1.31 14.87
CA ALA A 73 16.46 -1.77 16.23
C ALA A 73 15.47 -0.86 16.97
N LEU A 74 15.59 0.46 16.83
CA LEU A 74 14.64 1.42 17.38
C LEU A 74 13.24 1.25 16.78
N PHE A 75 13.14 1.12 15.46
CA PHE A 75 11.89 0.90 14.76
C PHE A 75 11.21 -0.40 15.22
N ASN A 76 11.96 -1.49 15.35
CA ASN A 76 11.42 -2.76 15.81
C ASN A 76 10.99 -2.75 17.30
N ALA A 77 11.51 -1.81 18.08
CA ALA A 77 11.13 -1.62 19.47
C ALA A 77 9.87 -0.73 19.65
N LEU A 78 9.37 -0.14 18.58
CA LEU A 78 8.11 0.62 18.63
C LEU A 78 6.94 -0.31 18.99
N PRO A 79 5.94 0.19 19.73
CA PRO A 79 4.71 -0.54 19.97
C PRO A 79 3.97 -0.85 18.66
N ASP A 80 3.16 -1.91 18.68
CA ASP A 80 2.45 -2.38 17.48
C ASP A 80 1.58 -1.28 16.84
N GLU A 81 1.00 -0.38 17.63
CA GLU A 81 0.17 0.73 17.17
C GLU A 81 0.94 1.76 16.33
N GLU A 82 2.26 1.86 16.52
CA GLU A 82 3.13 2.78 15.78
C GLU A 82 3.84 2.12 14.60
N ARG A 83 3.89 0.79 14.56
CA ARG A 83 4.62 0.01 13.56
C ARG A 83 3.71 -0.71 12.56
N ILE A 84 2.52 -1.12 13.01
CA ILE A 84 1.56 -1.87 12.20
C ILE A 84 0.52 -0.91 11.60
N TRP A 85 0.40 -0.95 10.29
CA TRP A 85 -0.47 -0.07 9.54
C TRP A 85 -1.71 -0.81 9.09
N THR A 86 -2.88 -0.25 9.36
CA THR A 86 -4.14 -0.78 8.83
C THR A 86 -4.35 -0.18 7.44
N LEU A 87 -4.26 -1.03 6.41
CA LEU A 87 -4.42 -0.62 5.01
C LEU A 87 -5.90 -0.49 4.60
N GLY A 88 -6.79 -1.15 5.32
CA GLY A 88 -8.21 -1.14 5.03
C GLY A 88 -8.97 -2.21 5.82
N VAL A 89 -10.27 -2.29 5.58
CA VAL A 89 -11.15 -3.29 6.17
C VAL A 89 -11.93 -3.99 5.06
N ILE A 90 -11.82 -5.32 4.99
CA ILE A 90 -12.60 -6.14 4.07
C ILE A 90 -13.92 -6.52 4.72
N LYS A 91 -15.03 -6.19 4.09
CA LYS A 91 -16.34 -6.62 4.55
C LYS A 91 -16.50 -8.13 4.36
N ARG A 92 -16.89 -8.85 5.41
CA ARG A 92 -17.22 -10.26 5.28
C ARG A 92 -18.54 -10.41 4.52
N GLY A 93 -18.48 -11.07 3.36
CA GLY A 93 -19.66 -11.45 2.60
C GLY A 93 -20.22 -12.80 3.03
N THR A 94 -21.36 -13.18 2.44
CA THR A 94 -22.00 -14.48 2.65
C THR A 94 -21.31 -15.62 1.90
N ASN A 95 -20.38 -15.32 0.98
CA ASN A 95 -19.68 -16.29 0.14
C ASN A 95 -18.34 -16.68 0.75
N ASN A 96 -18.30 -17.76 1.52
CA ASN A 96 -17.09 -18.25 2.19
C ASN A 96 -15.96 -18.65 1.21
N LEU A 97 -16.27 -19.02 -0.04
CA LEU A 97 -15.28 -19.43 -1.02
C LEU A 97 -14.44 -18.26 -1.58
N MET A 98 -15.00 -17.05 -1.55
CA MET A 98 -14.33 -15.82 -1.96
C MET A 98 -13.79 -15.02 -0.75
N HIS A 99 -13.79 -15.62 0.42
CA HIS A 99 -13.32 -14.95 1.64
C HIS A 99 -11.81 -14.86 1.67
N PRO A 100 -11.23 -13.67 1.77
CA PRO A 100 -9.79 -13.50 1.84
C PRO A 100 -9.26 -13.95 3.21
N GLN A 101 -8.11 -14.64 3.22
CA GLN A 101 -7.45 -15.15 4.41
C GLN A 101 -6.11 -14.44 4.70
N SER A 102 -5.35 -14.17 3.65
CA SER A 102 -4.08 -13.44 3.73
C SER A 102 -3.79 -12.77 2.41
N PHE A 103 -2.86 -11.83 2.41
CA PHE A 103 -2.38 -11.22 1.19
C PHE A 103 -0.86 -11.05 1.20
N LYS A 104 -0.27 -10.92 0.01
CA LYS A 104 1.13 -10.55 -0.20
C LYS A 104 1.20 -9.39 -1.16
N LEU A 105 2.10 -8.48 -0.89
CA LEU A 105 2.39 -7.35 -1.77
C LEU A 105 3.61 -7.65 -2.63
N ARG A 106 3.55 -7.19 -3.88
CA ARG A 106 4.65 -7.22 -4.86
C ARG A 106 4.60 -5.90 -5.63
N THR A 107 5.66 -5.62 -6.32
CA THR A 107 5.72 -4.54 -7.29
C THR A 107 6.04 -5.10 -8.67
N GLN A 108 5.53 -4.46 -9.69
CA GLN A 108 5.83 -4.75 -11.08
C GLN A 108 6.18 -3.45 -11.79
N THR A 109 7.36 -3.38 -12.38
CA THR A 109 7.80 -2.20 -13.12
C THR A 109 6.98 -2.05 -14.40
N ASN A 110 6.56 -0.83 -14.70
CA ASN A 110 5.97 -0.51 -16.00
C ASN A 110 7.05 -0.65 -17.08
N PRO A 111 6.85 -1.49 -18.12
CA PRO A 111 7.84 -1.65 -19.19
C PRO A 111 8.15 -0.36 -19.97
N ALA A 112 7.23 0.60 -19.94
CA ALA A 112 7.40 1.91 -20.55
C ALA A 112 8.03 2.96 -19.62
N ALA A 113 8.30 2.61 -18.34
CA ALA A 113 8.91 3.54 -17.40
C ALA A 113 10.35 3.91 -17.84
N PRO A 114 10.71 5.19 -17.78
CA PRO A 114 12.06 5.63 -18.09
C PRO A 114 13.09 5.01 -17.14
N LEU A 115 14.27 4.70 -17.64
CA LEU A 115 15.39 4.23 -16.83
C LEU A 115 16.21 5.39 -16.24
N ASP A 116 15.95 6.63 -16.67
CA ASP A 116 16.60 7.83 -16.17
C ASP A 116 15.96 8.27 -14.84
N PRO A 117 16.73 8.31 -13.73
CA PRO A 117 16.23 8.74 -12.41
C PRO A 117 15.67 10.16 -12.38
N HIS A 118 16.02 11.01 -13.33
CA HIS A 118 15.57 12.40 -13.42
C HIS A 118 14.30 12.56 -14.28
N ALA A 119 13.84 11.50 -14.95
CA ALA A 119 12.61 11.56 -15.71
C ALA A 119 11.37 11.59 -14.79
N ALA A 120 10.35 12.35 -15.18
CA ALA A 120 9.14 12.55 -14.39
C ALA A 120 8.41 11.24 -14.01
N ASN A 121 8.55 10.19 -14.84
CA ASN A 121 7.89 8.88 -14.62
C ASN A 121 8.91 7.79 -14.24
N TYR A 122 10.07 8.15 -13.71
CA TYR A 122 11.03 7.17 -13.21
C TYR A 122 10.44 6.36 -12.07
N GLY A 123 10.61 5.04 -12.15
CA GLY A 123 10.08 4.13 -11.13
C GLY A 123 8.57 3.87 -11.23
N ASP A 124 7.91 4.32 -12.30
CA ASP A 124 6.50 4.02 -12.53
C ASP A 124 6.25 2.50 -12.62
N GLY A 125 5.16 2.05 -12.04
CA GLY A 125 4.83 0.64 -11.95
C GLY A 125 3.50 0.37 -11.27
N ALA A 126 3.25 -0.89 -10.99
CA ALA A 126 2.05 -1.35 -10.31
C ALA A 126 2.38 -1.98 -8.95
N VAL A 127 1.54 -1.72 -7.96
CA VAL A 127 1.50 -2.49 -6.72
C VAL A 127 0.56 -3.67 -6.92
N LEU A 128 1.07 -4.88 -6.71
CA LEU A 128 0.34 -6.12 -6.87
C LEU A 128 -0.05 -6.65 -5.50
N VAL A 129 -1.33 -6.93 -5.33
CA VAL A 129 -1.88 -7.49 -4.10
C VAL A 129 -2.35 -8.92 -4.39
N PHE A 130 -1.60 -9.90 -3.92
CA PHE A 130 -1.94 -11.32 -4.04
C PHE A 130 -2.81 -11.72 -2.85
N ILE A 131 -4.07 -11.97 -3.10
CA ILE A 131 -5.04 -12.34 -2.07
C ILE A 131 -5.21 -13.86 -2.07
N ARG A 132 -4.86 -14.50 -0.95
CA ARG A 132 -5.17 -15.90 -0.70
C ARG A 132 -6.56 -16.04 -0.13
N LEU A 133 -7.42 -16.76 -0.82
CA LEU A 133 -8.78 -17.04 -0.36
C LEU A 133 -8.79 -18.26 0.59
N GLU A 134 -9.80 -18.34 1.45
CA GLU A 134 -9.99 -19.43 2.39
C GLU A 134 -9.99 -20.80 1.69
N GLY A 135 -9.22 -21.77 2.21
CA GLY A 135 -9.01 -23.08 1.62
C GLY A 135 -8.20 -23.10 0.31
N SER A 136 -7.53 -21.99 -0.07
CA SER A 136 -6.52 -21.99 -1.14
C SER A 136 -5.13 -22.23 -0.61
N GLN A 137 -4.27 -22.81 -1.44
CA GLN A 137 -2.82 -22.80 -1.21
C GLN A 137 -2.27 -21.41 -1.53
N GLU A 138 -1.13 -21.08 -0.94
CA GLU A 138 -0.43 -19.86 -1.28
C GLU A 138 0.16 -19.97 -2.68
N GLY A 139 -0.02 -18.91 -3.49
CA GLY A 139 0.55 -18.83 -4.83
C GLY A 139 2.08 -18.65 -4.79
N GLY A 140 2.74 -19.02 -5.89
CA GLY A 140 4.15 -18.75 -6.11
C GLY A 140 4.43 -17.29 -6.46
N ASP A 141 5.69 -17.01 -6.77
CA ASP A 141 6.12 -15.71 -7.28
C ASP A 141 5.71 -15.51 -8.74
N ILE A 142 5.57 -14.24 -9.14
CA ILE A 142 5.32 -13.91 -10.54
C ILE A 142 6.58 -14.20 -11.36
N PRO A 143 6.46 -14.86 -12.53
CA PRO A 143 7.56 -14.95 -13.46
C PRO A 143 8.09 -13.56 -13.85
N VAL A 144 9.40 -13.42 -13.98
CA VAL A 144 10.05 -12.13 -14.31
C VAL A 144 9.53 -11.54 -15.63
N GLU A 145 9.13 -12.38 -16.56
CA GLU A 145 8.60 -11.99 -17.88
C GLU A 145 7.06 -11.90 -17.89
N TYR A 146 6.42 -11.83 -16.73
CA TYR A 146 4.96 -11.73 -16.71
C TYR A 146 4.51 -10.40 -17.30
N GLN A 147 3.49 -10.43 -18.13
CA GLN A 147 2.95 -9.25 -18.77
C GLN A 147 2.50 -8.21 -17.74
N TYR A 148 2.74 -6.93 -18.01
CA TYR A 148 2.27 -5.84 -17.17
C TYR A 148 0.75 -5.89 -17.04
N LEU A 149 0.27 -5.81 -15.82
CA LEU A 149 -1.13 -6.12 -15.52
C LEU A 149 -2.11 -4.96 -15.75
N ILE A 150 -1.62 -3.75 -15.91
CA ILE A 150 -2.46 -2.60 -16.27
C ILE A 150 -2.25 -2.34 -17.76
N PRO A 151 -3.22 -2.71 -18.64
CA PRO A 151 -3.05 -2.55 -20.07
C PRO A 151 -3.18 -1.08 -20.49
N ASP A 152 -2.47 -0.73 -21.58
CA ASP A 152 -2.54 0.57 -22.23
C ASP A 152 -3.42 0.45 -23.48
N ASP A 153 -4.71 0.30 -23.28
CA ASP A 153 -5.69 0.18 -24.36
C ASP A 153 -6.06 1.57 -24.90
N VAL A 154 -6.08 1.72 -26.21
CA VAL A 154 -6.38 2.99 -26.87
C VAL A 154 -7.75 3.55 -26.43
N GLY A 155 -7.74 4.74 -25.86
CA GLY A 155 -8.94 5.43 -25.38
C GLY A 155 -9.46 4.92 -24.04
N LYS A 156 -8.67 4.15 -23.33
CA LYS A 156 -8.94 3.71 -21.95
C LYS A 156 -7.90 4.28 -21.00
N ASP A 157 -8.35 4.55 -19.78
CA ASP A 157 -7.51 5.10 -18.70
C ASP A 157 -7.61 4.14 -17.50
N TYR A 158 -7.02 2.94 -17.67
CA TYR A 158 -7.01 1.95 -16.61
C TYR A 158 -5.95 2.27 -15.57
N SER A 159 -6.33 2.23 -14.30
CA SER A 159 -5.41 2.37 -13.16
C SER A 159 -5.49 1.19 -12.18
N ALA A 160 -6.38 0.22 -12.45
CA ALA A 160 -6.53 -0.97 -11.64
C ALA A 160 -6.90 -2.19 -12.49
N THR A 161 -6.37 -3.35 -12.10
CA THR A 161 -6.76 -4.66 -12.65
C THR A 161 -7.00 -5.63 -11.53
N VAL A 162 -8.13 -6.33 -11.56
CA VAL A 162 -8.42 -7.42 -10.62
C VAL A 162 -8.47 -8.72 -11.41
N LEU A 163 -7.64 -9.69 -11.02
CA LEU A 163 -7.62 -11.02 -11.59
C LEU A 163 -8.24 -12.03 -10.64
N PHE A 164 -9.28 -12.69 -11.08
CA PHE A 164 -9.89 -13.81 -10.37
C PHE A 164 -9.44 -15.12 -10.99
N SER A 165 -8.90 -16.02 -10.17
CA SER A 165 -8.62 -17.39 -10.59
C SER A 165 -9.90 -18.02 -11.14
N ALA A 166 -9.86 -18.50 -12.38
CA ALA A 166 -10.99 -19.17 -13.04
C ALA A 166 -11.53 -20.30 -12.17
N GLU A 167 -10.66 -21.14 -11.63
CA GLU A 167 -11.03 -22.26 -10.79
C GLU A 167 -11.85 -21.83 -9.56
N ARG A 168 -11.42 -20.78 -8.87
CA ARG A 168 -12.09 -20.28 -7.66
C ARG A 168 -13.40 -19.58 -7.98
N THR A 169 -13.40 -18.74 -8.98
CA THR A 169 -14.59 -18.02 -9.43
C THR A 169 -15.69 -18.99 -9.88
N PHE A 170 -15.31 -20.00 -10.62
CA PHE A 170 -16.25 -21.04 -11.02
C PHE A 170 -16.80 -21.82 -9.86
N LYS A 171 -15.95 -22.21 -8.92
CA LYS A 171 -16.40 -22.93 -7.73
C LYS A 171 -17.37 -22.08 -6.92
N ALA A 172 -17.09 -20.81 -6.72
CA ALA A 172 -17.96 -19.89 -6.01
C ALA A 172 -19.26 -19.65 -6.78
N ALA A 173 -19.21 -19.45 -8.09
CA ALA A 173 -20.38 -19.29 -8.96
C ALA A 173 -21.24 -20.56 -9.03
N LEU A 174 -20.61 -21.75 -9.04
CA LEU A 174 -21.30 -23.03 -9.07
C LEU A 174 -22.04 -23.37 -7.76
N PHE A 175 -21.43 -23.11 -6.60
CA PHE A 175 -21.97 -23.58 -5.31
C PHE A 175 -22.89 -22.60 -4.62
N ILE A 176 -22.67 -21.30 -4.79
CA ILE A 176 -23.39 -20.27 -4.07
C ILE A 176 -24.01 -19.26 -5.06
N GLY A 177 -23.54 -19.30 -6.32
CA GLY A 177 -23.80 -18.28 -7.30
C GLY A 177 -24.90 -18.58 -8.30
N GLU A 178 -24.88 -17.83 -9.38
CA GLU A 178 -25.94 -17.73 -10.38
C GLU A 178 -26.21 -19.01 -11.16
N VAL A 179 -25.20 -19.90 -11.36
CA VAL A 179 -25.41 -21.14 -12.10
C VAL A 179 -26.31 -22.10 -11.33
N THR A 180 -26.04 -22.35 -10.06
CA THR A 180 -26.87 -23.23 -9.24
C THR A 180 -28.24 -22.61 -8.94
N LYS A 181 -28.33 -21.29 -8.76
CA LYS A 181 -29.62 -20.58 -8.62
C LYS A 181 -30.44 -20.67 -9.89
N THR A 182 -29.81 -20.46 -11.06
CA THR A 182 -30.49 -20.58 -12.35
C THR A 182 -31.02 -22.02 -12.57
N ILE A 183 -30.21 -23.05 -12.26
CA ILE A 183 -30.66 -24.44 -12.33
C ILE A 183 -31.77 -24.72 -11.30
N ALA A 184 -31.66 -24.24 -10.07
CA ALA A 184 -32.63 -24.40 -9.04
C ALA A 184 -33.99 -23.69 -9.34
N SER A 185 -33.96 -22.63 -10.15
CA SER A 185 -35.20 -21.96 -10.59
C SER A 185 -36.01 -22.79 -11.57
N VAL A 186 -35.44 -23.77 -12.22
CA VAL A 186 -36.09 -24.62 -13.25
C VAL A 186 -36.26 -26.08 -12.84
N ILE A 187 -35.46 -26.54 -11.88
CA ILE A 187 -35.52 -27.91 -11.33
C ILE A 187 -36.00 -27.85 -9.90
N GLU A 188 -37.23 -28.34 -9.71
CA GLU A 188 -37.94 -28.28 -8.43
C GLU A 188 -37.24 -29.10 -7.35
N GLY A 189 -36.89 -28.47 -6.22
CA GLY A 189 -36.31 -29.14 -5.06
C GLY A 189 -34.90 -29.68 -5.29
N VAL A 190 -34.16 -29.15 -6.26
CA VAL A 190 -32.77 -29.56 -6.48
C VAL A 190 -31.85 -29.11 -5.33
N VAL A 191 -31.08 -30.06 -4.82
CA VAL A 191 -30.02 -29.82 -3.84
C VAL A 191 -28.73 -30.40 -4.37
N PHE A 192 -27.70 -29.59 -4.39
CA PHE A 192 -26.35 -29.99 -4.86
C PHE A 192 -25.44 -30.33 -3.69
N LYS A 193 -24.64 -31.37 -3.87
CA LYS A 193 -23.56 -31.73 -2.96
C LYS A 193 -22.21 -31.54 -3.67
N PRO A 194 -21.21 -30.93 -3.00
CA PRO A 194 -19.85 -30.83 -3.55
C PRO A 194 -19.17 -32.18 -3.63
N VAL A 195 -18.40 -32.40 -4.70
CA VAL A 195 -17.55 -33.57 -4.91
C VAL A 195 -16.12 -33.09 -5.07
N HIS A 196 -15.24 -33.63 -4.24
CA HIS A 196 -13.81 -33.30 -4.23
C HIS A 196 -12.99 -34.44 -4.82
N ASP A 197 -11.86 -34.10 -5.45
CA ASP A 197 -10.88 -35.07 -5.91
C ASP A 197 -10.00 -35.59 -4.77
N GLY A 198 -9.06 -36.48 -5.08
CA GLY A 198 -8.15 -37.08 -4.09
C GLY A 198 -7.18 -36.08 -3.42
N SER A 199 -7.05 -34.86 -3.96
CA SER A 199 -6.27 -33.75 -3.41
C SER A 199 -7.13 -32.78 -2.57
N GLY A 200 -8.44 -33.07 -2.41
CA GLY A 200 -9.37 -32.20 -1.72
C GLY A 200 -9.87 -31.02 -2.56
N ARG A 201 -9.54 -30.96 -3.85
CA ARG A 201 -10.06 -29.92 -4.73
C ARG A 201 -11.48 -30.21 -5.14
N LEU A 202 -12.31 -29.19 -5.11
CA LEU A 202 -13.68 -29.26 -5.59
C LEU A 202 -13.67 -29.41 -7.12
N VAL A 203 -14.25 -30.51 -7.62
CA VAL A 203 -14.28 -30.80 -9.06
C VAL A 203 -15.65 -30.66 -9.68
N LYS A 204 -16.72 -30.95 -8.94
CA LYS A 204 -18.11 -30.85 -9.43
C LYS A 204 -19.13 -30.69 -8.31
N ALA A 205 -20.33 -30.24 -8.69
CA ALA A 205 -21.52 -30.31 -7.87
C ALA A 205 -22.47 -31.38 -8.44
N THR A 206 -22.95 -32.28 -7.60
CA THR A 206 -23.86 -33.35 -8.01
C THR A 206 -25.15 -33.21 -7.26
N ALA A 207 -26.29 -33.30 -7.98
CA ALA A 207 -27.62 -33.26 -7.36
C ALA A 207 -27.83 -34.47 -6.46
N THR A 208 -28.45 -34.23 -5.28
CA THR A 208 -28.87 -35.24 -4.32
C THR A 208 -30.37 -35.32 -4.20
N SER A 209 -31.10 -34.41 -4.83
CA SER A 209 -32.55 -34.39 -4.97
C SER A 209 -32.95 -33.49 -6.12
N GLY A 210 -34.24 -33.51 -6.47
CA GLY A 210 -34.83 -32.61 -7.44
C GLY A 210 -35.47 -33.33 -8.63
N ARG A 211 -36.37 -32.62 -9.29
CA ARG A 211 -37.07 -33.12 -10.48
C ARG A 211 -37.40 -32.00 -11.44
N LEU A 212 -37.36 -32.28 -12.72
CA LEU A 212 -37.72 -31.33 -13.78
C LEU A 212 -39.04 -31.76 -14.42
N LYS A 213 -40.01 -30.88 -14.39
CA LYS A 213 -41.27 -31.09 -15.12
C LYS A 213 -41.07 -30.82 -16.60
N THR A 214 -41.32 -31.82 -17.44
CA THR A 214 -41.14 -31.73 -18.91
C THR A 214 -42.46 -31.54 -19.63
N SER A 215 -43.57 -32.00 -19.08
CA SER A 215 -44.91 -31.70 -19.61
C SER A 215 -45.94 -31.58 -18.50
N GLU A 216 -46.94 -30.75 -18.73
CA GLU A 216 -48.15 -30.65 -17.88
C GLU A 216 -49.14 -31.76 -18.20
N SER A 217 -50.01 -32.08 -17.26
CA SER A 217 -51.16 -32.92 -17.53
C SER A 217 -52.14 -32.17 -18.46
N SER A 218 -52.70 -32.87 -19.38
CA SER A 218 -53.75 -32.32 -20.25
C SER A 218 -54.81 -33.35 -20.58
N SER A 219 -56.00 -32.90 -20.82
CA SER A 219 -57.15 -33.73 -21.18
C SER A 219 -57.75 -33.21 -22.47
N GLN A 220 -58.00 -34.11 -23.39
CA GLN A 220 -58.56 -33.79 -24.69
C GLN A 220 -59.60 -34.86 -25.11
N ASP A 221 -60.77 -34.41 -25.51
CA ASP A 221 -61.77 -35.29 -26.13
C ASP A 221 -61.43 -35.53 -27.60
N VAL A 222 -61.34 -36.76 -27.98
CA VAL A 222 -60.98 -37.22 -29.34
C VAL A 222 -62.10 -38.10 -29.88
N GLN A 223 -62.58 -37.82 -31.08
CA GLN A 223 -63.49 -38.74 -31.80
C GLN A 223 -62.69 -39.85 -32.44
N VAL A 224 -63.02 -41.08 -32.06
CA VAL A 224 -62.41 -42.27 -32.63
C VAL A 224 -63.46 -43.03 -33.47
N GLN A 225 -63.15 -43.29 -34.73
CA GLN A 225 -63.99 -44.05 -35.61
C GLN A 225 -63.72 -45.54 -35.42
N ILE A 226 -64.80 -46.29 -35.07
CA ILE A 226 -64.73 -47.72 -34.87
C ILE A 226 -65.90 -48.38 -35.66
N ASP A 227 -65.55 -49.15 -36.68
CA ASP A 227 -66.54 -49.83 -37.56
C ASP A 227 -67.63 -48.87 -38.05
N GLY A 228 -67.24 -47.61 -38.37
CA GLY A 228 -68.21 -46.61 -38.84
C GLY A 228 -69.01 -45.86 -37.75
N VAL A 229 -68.78 -46.18 -36.50
CA VAL A 229 -69.39 -45.48 -35.34
C VAL A 229 -68.34 -44.52 -34.75
N SER A 230 -68.79 -43.26 -34.61
CA SER A 230 -67.94 -42.23 -33.95
C SER A 230 -68.14 -42.32 -32.44
N VAL A 231 -67.09 -42.62 -31.72
CA VAL A 231 -67.04 -42.71 -30.28
C VAL A 231 -66.19 -41.59 -29.72
N LEU A 232 -66.76 -40.83 -28.76
CA LEU A 232 -65.97 -39.78 -28.06
C LEU A 232 -65.21 -40.47 -26.93
N ALA A 233 -63.86 -40.31 -27.00
CA ALA A 233 -62.93 -40.80 -26.00
C ALA A 233 -62.21 -39.62 -25.38
N ASN A 234 -61.98 -39.67 -24.07
CA ASN A 234 -61.14 -38.72 -23.40
C ASN A 234 -59.72 -39.25 -23.27
N VAL A 235 -58.75 -38.50 -23.80
CA VAL A 235 -57.35 -38.82 -23.73
C VAL A 235 -56.70 -37.90 -22.72
N TYR A 236 -56.31 -38.46 -21.59
CA TYR A 236 -55.63 -37.75 -20.52
C TYR A 236 -54.14 -38.05 -20.61
N LYS A 237 -53.33 -37.02 -20.87
CA LYS A 237 -51.87 -37.10 -20.77
C LYS A 237 -51.46 -36.83 -19.32
N THR A 238 -50.60 -37.69 -18.78
CA THR A 238 -50.02 -37.49 -17.45
C THR A 238 -48.91 -36.44 -17.49
N GLU A 239 -48.73 -35.73 -16.44
CA GLU A 239 -47.54 -34.90 -16.30
C GLU A 239 -46.29 -35.76 -16.31
N THR A 240 -45.21 -35.23 -16.86
CA THR A 240 -43.97 -35.99 -17.03
C THR A 240 -42.83 -35.26 -16.34
N TRP A 241 -42.05 -36.02 -15.60
CA TRP A 241 -40.94 -35.57 -14.81
C TRP A 241 -39.66 -36.32 -15.15
N LEU A 242 -38.54 -35.61 -15.03
CA LEU A 242 -37.20 -36.18 -15.04
C LEU A 242 -36.61 -36.04 -13.65
N ASP A 243 -36.17 -37.13 -13.05
CA ASP A 243 -35.52 -37.13 -11.75
C ASP A 243 -34.08 -36.64 -11.88
N ALA A 244 -33.68 -35.67 -11.06
CA ALA A 244 -32.30 -35.15 -11.04
C ALA A 244 -31.30 -36.22 -10.60
N LEU A 245 -31.71 -37.25 -9.87
CA LEU A 245 -30.81 -38.34 -9.50
C LEU A 245 -30.55 -39.29 -10.67
N GLY A 246 -31.56 -39.65 -11.45
CA GLY A 246 -31.48 -40.42 -12.65
C GLY A 246 -30.57 -41.65 -12.60
N SER A 247 -30.13 -42.15 -13.80
CA SER A 247 -29.10 -43.18 -13.91
C SER A 247 -27.69 -42.55 -13.85
N THR A 248 -27.56 -41.31 -14.24
CA THR A 248 -26.43 -40.44 -13.97
C THR A 248 -26.96 -39.14 -13.34
N PRO A 249 -26.66 -38.89 -12.08
CA PRO A 249 -27.18 -37.71 -11.42
C PRO A 249 -26.79 -36.44 -12.15
N LEU A 250 -27.70 -35.46 -12.14
CA LEU A 250 -27.41 -34.12 -12.63
C LEU A 250 -26.17 -33.59 -11.92
N SER A 251 -25.17 -33.25 -12.70
CA SER A 251 -23.91 -32.72 -12.20
C SER A 251 -23.45 -31.50 -13.03
N VAL A 252 -22.79 -30.59 -12.35
CA VAL A 252 -22.17 -29.42 -12.94
C VAL A 252 -20.70 -29.47 -12.60
N GLU A 253 -19.83 -29.39 -13.60
CA GLU A 253 -18.38 -29.49 -13.43
C GLU A 253 -17.65 -28.45 -14.28
N LEU A 254 -16.49 -28.02 -13.80
CA LEU A 254 -15.54 -27.25 -14.57
C LEU A 254 -14.69 -28.21 -15.38
N ILE A 255 -14.75 -28.09 -16.70
CA ILE A 255 -13.90 -28.86 -17.60
C ILE A 255 -12.71 -28.02 -18.07
N ALA A 256 -11.77 -28.64 -18.77
CA ALA A 256 -10.61 -27.97 -19.33
C ALA A 256 -11.02 -26.69 -20.12
N ASP A 257 -10.15 -25.70 -20.15
CA ASP A 257 -10.32 -24.42 -20.85
C ASP A 257 -11.38 -23.45 -20.30
N GLY A 258 -11.80 -23.65 -19.04
CA GLY A 258 -12.69 -22.70 -18.38
C GLY A 258 -14.16 -22.81 -18.79
N THR A 259 -14.57 -23.91 -19.40
CA THR A 259 -15.97 -24.17 -19.72
C THR A 259 -16.66 -24.95 -18.60
N VAL A 260 -17.97 -24.73 -18.42
CA VAL A 260 -18.80 -25.43 -17.45
C VAL A 260 -19.67 -26.46 -18.15
N ALA A 261 -19.59 -27.70 -17.75
CA ALA A 261 -20.43 -28.77 -18.27
C ALA A 261 -21.52 -29.17 -17.27
N LEU A 262 -22.76 -29.13 -17.73
CA LEU A 262 -23.89 -29.79 -17.06
C LEU A 262 -24.13 -31.12 -17.75
N THR A 263 -24.09 -32.20 -16.99
CA THR A 263 -24.35 -33.57 -17.47
C THR A 263 -25.44 -34.24 -16.65
N TRP A 264 -26.30 -34.95 -17.32
CA TRP A 264 -27.44 -35.57 -16.66
C TRP A 264 -28.00 -36.70 -17.51
N LYS A 265 -28.26 -37.88 -16.93
CA LYS A 265 -28.94 -38.97 -17.60
C LYS A 265 -30.08 -39.45 -16.71
N SER A 266 -31.30 -39.34 -17.21
CA SER A 266 -32.50 -39.70 -16.47
C SER A 266 -33.51 -40.41 -17.36
N LYS A 267 -34.52 -40.96 -16.72
CA LYS A 267 -35.63 -41.61 -17.41
C LYS A 267 -36.92 -40.88 -17.12
N ALA A 268 -37.67 -40.60 -18.16
CA ALA A 268 -39.06 -40.11 -18.06
C ALA A 268 -40.03 -41.24 -18.48
N THR A 269 -41.16 -41.24 -17.83
CA THR A 269 -42.21 -42.21 -18.17
C THR A 269 -43.49 -41.43 -18.47
N PRO A 270 -43.56 -40.78 -19.66
CA PRO A 270 -44.79 -40.14 -20.09
C PRO A 270 -45.89 -41.20 -20.28
N GLY A 271 -47.07 -40.86 -19.84
CA GLY A 271 -48.22 -41.77 -19.93
C GLY A 271 -49.44 -41.09 -20.54
N VAL A 272 -50.30 -41.92 -21.08
CA VAL A 272 -51.62 -41.55 -21.59
C VAL A 272 -52.64 -42.50 -21.05
N VAL A 273 -53.72 -41.95 -20.52
CA VAL A 273 -54.88 -42.71 -20.04
C VAL A 273 -56.03 -42.43 -20.96
N LEU A 274 -56.59 -43.51 -21.53
CA LEU A 274 -57.81 -43.43 -22.31
C LEU A 274 -59.02 -43.75 -21.44
N THR A 275 -60.01 -42.89 -21.46
CA THR A 275 -61.28 -43.08 -20.76
C THR A 275 -62.43 -42.91 -21.74
N LEU A 276 -63.53 -43.63 -21.50
CA LEU A 276 -64.81 -43.43 -22.20
C LEU A 276 -65.89 -42.95 -21.23
N PRO A 277 -66.85 -42.15 -21.72
CA PRO A 277 -68.00 -41.76 -20.89
C PRO A 277 -68.75 -42.95 -20.29
N GLY A 278 -68.90 -42.95 -18.99
CA GLY A 278 -69.57 -44.06 -18.26
C GLY A 278 -68.65 -45.28 -17.97
N HIS A 279 -67.46 -45.29 -18.45
CA HIS A 279 -66.47 -46.34 -18.21
C HIS A 279 -65.22 -45.73 -17.65
N GLY A 280 -64.66 -46.14 -16.63
CA GLY A 280 -63.38 -45.59 -16.09
C GLY A 280 -62.25 -45.72 -17.08
N ALA A 281 -60.99 -45.67 -16.58
CA ALA A 281 -59.77 -45.86 -17.43
C ALA A 281 -59.85 -47.26 -18.11
N LEU A 282 -59.68 -47.30 -19.42
CA LEU A 282 -59.66 -48.53 -20.25
C LEU A 282 -58.29 -48.96 -20.69
N LEU A 283 -57.46 -48.00 -20.96
CA LEU A 283 -56.11 -48.24 -21.42
C LEU A 283 -55.13 -47.25 -20.83
N VAL A 284 -54.12 -47.75 -20.23
CA VAL A 284 -52.98 -46.91 -19.76
C VAL A 284 -51.77 -47.28 -20.64
N MET A 285 -51.25 -46.28 -21.30
CA MET A 285 -50.04 -46.43 -22.10
C MET A 285 -48.94 -45.61 -21.43
N SER A 286 -47.79 -46.20 -21.31
CA SER A 286 -46.63 -45.50 -20.84
C SER A 286 -45.39 -45.86 -21.72
N LYS A 287 -44.52 -44.92 -21.87
CA LYS A 287 -43.32 -45.04 -22.65
C LYS A 287 -42.14 -44.67 -21.78
N VAL A 288 -41.11 -45.48 -21.76
CA VAL A 288 -39.89 -45.12 -21.08
C VAL A 288 -38.98 -44.40 -22.06
N VAL A 289 -38.62 -43.19 -21.75
CA VAL A 289 -37.70 -42.36 -22.54
C VAL A 289 -36.49 -42.09 -21.67
N THR A 290 -35.35 -42.66 -22.09
CA THR A 290 -34.06 -42.32 -21.49
C THR A 290 -33.52 -41.04 -22.15
N VAL A 291 -33.20 -40.07 -21.35
CA VAL A 291 -32.70 -38.75 -21.77
C VAL A 291 -31.29 -38.56 -21.28
N ASP A 292 -30.36 -38.27 -22.20
CA ASP A 292 -28.97 -37.94 -21.92
C ASP A 292 -28.76 -36.48 -22.31
N VAL A 293 -28.51 -35.64 -21.31
CA VAL A 293 -28.38 -34.20 -21.44
C VAL A 293 -26.93 -33.80 -21.20
N ARG A 294 -26.38 -33.03 -22.12
CA ARG A 294 -25.11 -32.36 -21.97
C ARG A 294 -25.28 -30.92 -22.40
N CYS A 295 -25.02 -29.98 -21.48
CA CYS A 295 -25.00 -28.55 -21.76
C CYS A 295 -23.62 -28.00 -21.44
N ILE A 296 -22.95 -27.41 -22.43
CA ILE A 296 -21.66 -26.74 -22.25
C ILE A 296 -21.93 -25.24 -22.21
N TYR A 297 -21.56 -24.62 -21.10
CA TYR A 297 -21.61 -23.17 -20.96
C TYR A 297 -20.23 -22.59 -21.25
N THR A 298 -20.15 -21.71 -22.25
CA THR A 298 -18.94 -20.98 -22.62
C THR A 298 -19.08 -19.50 -22.28
N PHE A 299 -17.98 -18.85 -21.93
CA PHE A 299 -17.98 -17.42 -21.72
C PHE A 299 -18.13 -16.66 -23.04
N ALA A 300 -18.92 -15.62 -22.98
CA ALA A 300 -18.99 -14.60 -24.00
C ALA A 300 -19.04 -13.21 -23.37
N GLU A 301 -18.50 -12.24 -24.07
CA GLU A 301 -18.58 -10.83 -23.72
C GLU A 301 -19.71 -10.20 -24.56
N GLU A 302 -20.74 -9.69 -23.89
CA GLU A 302 -21.85 -9.02 -24.53
C GLU A 302 -22.09 -7.67 -23.83
N ASN A 303 -22.00 -6.56 -24.57
CA ASN A 303 -22.23 -5.20 -24.05
C ASN A 303 -21.39 -4.84 -22.80
N ASN A 304 -20.12 -5.22 -22.77
CA ASN A 304 -19.21 -5.09 -21.63
C ASN A 304 -19.55 -5.97 -20.40
N ASP A 305 -20.48 -6.90 -20.56
CA ASP A 305 -20.85 -7.86 -19.54
C ASP A 305 -20.37 -9.28 -19.90
N LEU A 306 -20.11 -10.09 -18.89
CA LEU A 306 -19.78 -11.51 -19.02
C LEU A 306 -21.04 -12.35 -18.84
N VAL A 307 -21.28 -13.20 -19.83
CA VAL A 307 -22.41 -14.14 -19.85
C VAL A 307 -21.90 -15.54 -20.13
N LEU A 308 -22.50 -16.54 -19.52
CA LEU A 308 -22.33 -17.93 -19.91
C LEU A 308 -23.41 -18.29 -20.95
N ILE A 309 -22.95 -18.62 -22.15
CA ILE A 309 -23.79 -19.04 -23.27
C ILE A 309 -23.88 -20.56 -23.29
N PRO A 310 -25.08 -21.16 -23.21
CA PRO A 310 -25.27 -22.59 -23.25
C PRO A 310 -25.21 -23.16 -24.67
N SER A 311 -24.53 -24.27 -24.84
CA SER A 311 -24.63 -25.18 -26.00
C SER A 311 -25.22 -26.50 -25.51
N LEU A 312 -26.49 -26.76 -25.81
CA LEU A 312 -27.26 -27.88 -25.29
C LEU A 312 -27.34 -29.01 -26.30
N THR A 313 -26.94 -30.21 -25.89
CA THR A 313 -27.11 -31.46 -26.63
C THR A 313 -28.02 -32.39 -25.85
N ILE A 314 -29.06 -32.88 -26.47
CA ILE A 314 -30.03 -33.80 -25.88
C ILE A 314 -30.13 -35.04 -26.76
N ASN A 315 -29.72 -36.18 -26.21
CA ASN A 315 -29.92 -37.46 -26.81
C ASN A 315 -31.03 -38.21 -26.10
N THR A 316 -31.95 -38.80 -26.86
CA THR A 316 -33.07 -39.52 -26.34
C THR A 316 -33.06 -40.98 -26.90
N ILE A 317 -33.31 -41.92 -26.00
CA ILE A 317 -33.46 -43.34 -26.39
C ILE A 317 -34.84 -43.77 -25.86
N ILE A 318 -35.62 -44.35 -26.73
CA ILE A 318 -36.96 -44.86 -26.38
C ILE A 318 -36.83 -46.36 -26.09
N ASP A 319 -37.05 -46.73 -24.84
CA ASP A 319 -36.86 -48.07 -24.33
C ASP A 319 -38.08 -49.00 -24.46
N GLY A 320 -39.12 -48.59 -25.16
CA GLY A 320 -40.29 -49.42 -25.40
C GLY A 320 -41.59 -48.72 -24.97
N LEU A 321 -42.66 -49.25 -25.49
CA LEU A 321 -44.03 -48.82 -25.17
C LEU A 321 -44.71 -49.92 -24.35
N THR A 322 -45.18 -49.58 -23.21
CA THR A 322 -45.90 -50.51 -22.32
C THR A 322 -47.37 -50.17 -22.33
N PHE A 323 -48.20 -51.19 -22.47
CA PHE A 323 -49.66 -51.06 -22.39
C PHE A 323 -50.16 -51.84 -21.18
N VAL A 324 -51.05 -51.23 -20.40
CA VAL A 324 -51.82 -51.88 -19.36
C VAL A 324 -53.28 -51.75 -19.71
N GLU A 325 -53.84 -52.86 -20.14
CA GLU A 325 -55.27 -52.96 -20.46
C GLU A 325 -56.07 -53.21 -19.16
N ILE A 326 -57.08 -52.37 -18.90
CA ILE A 326 -57.93 -52.56 -17.79
C ILE A 326 -59.16 -53.38 -18.29
N PRO A 327 -59.36 -54.63 -17.85
CA PRO A 327 -60.39 -55.49 -18.42
C PRO A 327 -61.75 -54.80 -18.34
N PRO A 328 -62.49 -54.72 -19.48
CA PRO A 328 -63.88 -54.21 -19.44
C PRO A 328 -64.80 -55.18 -18.72
N PRO A 329 -65.91 -54.67 -18.26
CA PRO A 329 -66.99 -55.58 -17.69
C PRO A 329 -67.33 -56.70 -18.65
N ALA A 330 -67.61 -57.87 -18.13
CA ALA A 330 -67.67 -59.16 -18.85
C ALA A 330 -68.65 -59.25 -20.08
N ASN A 331 -69.37 -58.22 -20.41
CA ASN A 331 -70.35 -58.22 -21.54
C ASN A 331 -70.05 -57.19 -22.63
N SER A 332 -68.74 -56.66 -22.71
CA SER A 332 -68.41 -55.54 -23.59
C SER A 332 -67.40 -55.93 -24.67
N PHE A 333 -67.78 -56.90 -25.54
CA PHE A 333 -66.91 -57.31 -26.68
C PHE A 333 -66.47 -56.13 -27.57
N SER A 334 -67.34 -55.14 -27.77
CA SER A 334 -67.08 -53.91 -28.50
C SER A 334 -65.91 -53.05 -27.92
N LEU A 335 -65.77 -53.10 -26.61
CA LEU A 335 -64.66 -52.37 -25.93
C LEU A 335 -63.29 -52.99 -26.15
N LEU A 336 -63.18 -54.31 -26.35
CA LEU A 336 -61.95 -54.99 -26.67
C LEU A 336 -61.43 -54.57 -28.06
N PHE A 337 -62.33 -54.48 -29.05
CA PHE A 337 -62.04 -53.98 -30.38
C PHE A 337 -61.63 -52.52 -30.35
N LEU A 338 -62.26 -51.71 -29.56
CA LEU A 338 -61.91 -50.29 -29.33
C LEU A 338 -60.50 -50.16 -28.77
N ILE A 339 -60.20 -50.91 -27.73
CA ILE A 339 -58.84 -50.92 -27.10
C ILE A 339 -57.80 -51.34 -28.14
N ALA A 340 -58.06 -52.38 -28.94
CA ALA A 340 -57.15 -52.84 -29.97
C ALA A 340 -56.96 -51.82 -31.09
N ALA A 341 -58.03 -51.16 -31.57
CA ALA A 341 -57.98 -50.14 -32.59
C ALA A 341 -57.26 -48.87 -32.12
N VAL A 342 -57.51 -48.42 -30.89
CA VAL A 342 -56.82 -47.29 -30.28
C VAL A 342 -55.33 -47.62 -30.08
N LYS A 343 -55.00 -48.81 -29.62
CA LYS A 343 -53.61 -49.26 -29.45
C LYS A 343 -52.85 -49.23 -30.78
N SER A 344 -53.45 -49.80 -31.86
CA SER A 344 -52.84 -49.79 -33.18
C SER A 344 -52.67 -48.39 -33.76
N ASN A 345 -53.66 -47.50 -33.56
CA ASN A 345 -53.57 -46.13 -34.01
C ASN A 345 -52.56 -45.32 -33.20
N PHE A 346 -52.48 -45.57 -31.89
CA PHE A 346 -51.53 -44.91 -31.03
C PHE A 346 -50.08 -45.33 -31.30
N GLU A 347 -49.82 -46.58 -31.63
CA GLU A 347 -48.51 -47.06 -32.07
C GLU A 347 -48.07 -46.37 -33.35
N LYS A 348 -49.03 -46.05 -34.24
CA LYS A 348 -48.72 -45.35 -35.52
C LYS A 348 -48.57 -43.84 -35.33
N LEU A 349 -49.29 -43.23 -34.42
CA LEU A 349 -49.32 -41.77 -34.21
C LEU A 349 -48.19 -41.24 -33.30
N ASN A 350 -47.60 -42.08 -32.47
CA ASN A 350 -46.80 -41.64 -31.35
C ASN A 350 -45.30 -41.93 -31.40
N LYS A 351 -44.71 -41.89 -32.61
CA LYS A 351 -43.25 -41.95 -32.61
C LYS A 351 -42.58 -40.72 -32.00
N ASP A 352 -43.17 -39.53 -32.05
CA ASP A 352 -42.45 -38.29 -31.75
C ASP A 352 -42.99 -37.29 -30.74
N PRO A 353 -44.30 -37.24 -30.27
CA PRO A 353 -44.74 -36.14 -29.47
C PRO A 353 -44.11 -36.07 -28.07
N PHE A 354 -43.87 -37.22 -27.43
CA PHE A 354 -43.27 -37.25 -26.08
C PHE A 354 -41.81 -36.88 -26.08
N GLU A 355 -41.07 -37.34 -27.09
CA GLU A 355 -39.67 -37.01 -27.25
C GLU A 355 -39.50 -35.49 -27.57
N SER A 356 -40.36 -34.99 -28.45
CA SER A 356 -40.37 -33.59 -28.85
C SER A 356 -40.70 -32.68 -27.63
N ASP A 357 -41.71 -33.04 -26.84
CA ASP A 357 -42.10 -32.29 -25.65
C ASP A 357 -40.99 -32.26 -24.62
N ILE A 358 -40.33 -33.39 -24.37
CA ILE A 358 -39.17 -33.45 -23.43
C ILE A 358 -38.01 -32.62 -23.95
N LYS A 359 -37.63 -32.72 -25.22
CA LYS A 359 -36.55 -31.94 -25.83
C LYS A 359 -36.87 -30.43 -25.78
N ALA A 360 -38.10 -30.05 -26.14
CA ALA A 360 -38.54 -28.67 -26.11
C ALA A 360 -38.53 -28.09 -24.67
N ALA A 361 -38.97 -28.87 -23.69
CA ALA A 361 -38.95 -28.44 -22.29
C ALA A 361 -37.50 -28.24 -21.77
N LEU A 362 -36.62 -29.19 -22.06
CA LEU A 362 -35.21 -29.11 -21.70
C LEU A 362 -34.53 -27.91 -22.39
N ALA A 363 -34.76 -27.72 -23.67
CA ALA A 363 -34.18 -26.60 -24.43
C ALA A 363 -34.64 -25.26 -23.84
N ARG A 364 -35.93 -25.11 -23.54
CA ARG A 364 -36.48 -23.89 -22.96
C ARG A 364 -35.95 -23.60 -21.55
N LYS A 365 -35.71 -24.64 -20.74
CA LYS A 365 -35.39 -24.51 -19.33
C LYS A 365 -33.87 -24.51 -19.04
N LEU A 366 -33.07 -25.28 -19.81
CA LEU A 366 -31.65 -25.42 -19.58
C LEU A 366 -30.76 -24.58 -20.53
N ALA A 367 -31.28 -24.20 -21.72
CA ALA A 367 -30.54 -23.34 -22.63
C ALA A 367 -30.70 -21.86 -22.29
N THR A 368 -30.65 -21.51 -21.02
CA THR A 368 -30.76 -20.13 -20.55
C THR A 368 -29.36 -19.56 -20.34
N ARG A 369 -29.13 -18.34 -20.81
CA ARG A 369 -27.92 -17.58 -20.55
C ARG A 369 -27.81 -17.24 -19.05
N VAL A 370 -26.62 -17.35 -18.49
CA VAL A 370 -26.37 -17.03 -17.07
C VAL A 370 -25.50 -15.79 -16.99
N PRO A 371 -26.01 -14.65 -16.56
CA PRO A 371 -25.19 -13.45 -16.33
C PRO A 371 -24.34 -13.66 -15.09
N ILE A 372 -23.04 -13.37 -15.20
CA ILE A 372 -22.08 -13.51 -14.09
C ILE A 372 -21.40 -12.20 -13.72
N SER A 373 -21.63 -11.12 -14.46
CA SER A 373 -21.01 -9.82 -14.21
C SER A 373 -21.36 -9.27 -12.82
N SER A 374 -22.59 -9.43 -12.37
CA SER A 374 -23.00 -9.01 -11.03
C SER A 374 -22.20 -9.74 -9.95
N PHE A 375 -22.05 -11.06 -10.09
CA PHE A 375 -21.27 -11.86 -9.13
C PHE A 375 -19.81 -11.39 -9.07
N ILE A 376 -19.19 -11.07 -10.22
CA ILE A 376 -17.81 -10.55 -10.26
C ILE A 376 -17.73 -9.17 -9.63
N ARG A 377 -18.66 -8.27 -9.96
CA ARG A 377 -18.71 -6.91 -9.38
C ARG A 377 -18.91 -6.97 -7.86
N ASP A 378 -19.86 -7.77 -7.38
CA ASP A 378 -20.08 -7.99 -5.95
C ASP A 378 -18.85 -8.56 -5.23
N SER A 379 -18.06 -9.41 -5.92
CA SER A 379 -16.81 -9.95 -5.40
C SER A 379 -15.69 -8.90 -5.34
N ILE A 380 -15.66 -7.95 -6.27
CA ILE A 380 -14.76 -6.79 -6.23
C ILE A 380 -15.14 -5.88 -5.07
N ASP A 381 -16.40 -5.52 -4.95
CA ASP A 381 -16.91 -4.65 -3.89
C ASP A 381 -16.68 -5.26 -2.50
N LEU A 382 -16.86 -6.59 -2.37
CA LEU A 382 -16.56 -7.31 -1.14
C LEU A 382 -15.10 -7.17 -0.70
N ASN A 383 -14.17 -7.25 -1.66
CA ASN A 383 -12.73 -7.25 -1.36
C ASN A 383 -12.13 -5.83 -1.33
N PHE A 384 -12.67 -4.88 -2.06
CA PHE A 384 -12.08 -3.56 -2.28
C PHE A 384 -13.01 -2.39 -1.93
N ASN A 385 -14.24 -2.66 -1.44
CA ASN A 385 -15.19 -1.67 -0.91
C ASN A 385 -15.33 -0.41 -1.79
N GLU A 386 -15.68 -0.61 -3.07
CA GLU A 386 -15.82 0.46 -4.08
C GLU A 386 -14.51 1.20 -4.45
N ALA A 387 -13.38 0.78 -3.89
CA ALA A 387 -12.09 1.39 -4.24
C ALA A 387 -11.69 1.10 -5.69
N ILE A 388 -12.26 0.09 -6.31
CA ILE A 388 -12.01 -0.27 -7.71
C ILE A 388 -13.34 -0.32 -8.46
N VAL A 389 -13.46 0.49 -9.50
CA VAL A 389 -14.60 0.49 -10.42
C VAL A 389 -14.23 -0.26 -11.68
N PRO A 390 -14.77 -1.46 -11.90
CA PRO A 390 -14.49 -2.23 -13.10
C PRO A 390 -15.21 -1.61 -14.30
N ASP A 391 -14.48 -1.42 -15.38
CA ASP A 391 -14.96 -0.87 -16.67
C ASP A 391 -15.25 -2.01 -17.65
N VAL A 392 -14.32 -2.97 -17.75
CA VAL A 392 -14.37 -4.09 -18.69
C VAL A 392 -14.03 -5.40 -17.98
N LEU A 393 -14.83 -6.42 -18.27
CA LEU A 393 -14.56 -7.80 -17.84
C LEU A 393 -14.11 -8.64 -19.02
N ARG A 394 -13.06 -9.44 -18.83
CA ARG A 394 -12.49 -10.35 -19.83
C ARG A 394 -12.42 -11.78 -19.31
N ALA A 395 -12.64 -12.72 -20.22
CA ALA A 395 -12.50 -14.17 -20.04
C ALA A 395 -11.91 -14.76 -21.35
N PRO A 396 -11.56 -16.03 -21.51
CA PRO A 396 -12.18 -17.19 -20.86
C PRO A 396 -11.34 -17.91 -19.79
N ARG A 397 -10.07 -17.56 -19.61
CA ARG A 397 -9.25 -18.22 -18.59
C ARG A 397 -9.53 -17.64 -17.20
N ASP A 398 -8.54 -16.98 -16.60
CA ASP A 398 -8.82 -16.17 -15.43
C ASP A 398 -9.71 -14.99 -15.81
N ILE A 399 -10.61 -14.61 -14.93
CA ILE A 399 -11.46 -13.46 -15.19
C ILE A 399 -10.68 -12.22 -14.80
N ALA A 400 -10.45 -11.36 -15.78
CA ALA A 400 -9.82 -10.06 -15.59
C ALA A 400 -10.87 -8.95 -15.56
N ALA A 401 -10.85 -8.13 -14.52
CA ALA A 401 -11.60 -6.88 -14.44
C ALA A 401 -10.62 -5.72 -14.59
N PHE A 402 -10.68 -5.01 -15.71
CA PHE A 402 -9.92 -3.78 -15.94
C PHE A 402 -10.78 -2.58 -15.59
N GLY A 403 -10.21 -1.63 -14.88
CA GLY A 403 -10.95 -0.48 -14.42
C GLY A 403 -10.07 0.59 -13.83
N ARG A 404 -10.65 1.38 -12.97
CA ARG A 404 -9.98 2.51 -12.33
C ARG A 404 -10.08 2.42 -10.81
N ILE A 405 -9.05 2.94 -10.16
CA ILE A 405 -9.13 3.22 -8.73
C ILE A 405 -10.14 4.35 -8.56
N ASN A 406 -11.15 4.09 -7.76
CA ASN A 406 -12.18 5.08 -7.45
C ASN A 406 -11.64 6.04 -6.39
N SER A 407 -11.19 7.21 -6.83
CA SER A 407 -10.76 8.26 -5.92
C SER A 407 -11.93 8.90 -5.13
N SER A 408 -13.17 8.68 -5.58
CA SER A 408 -14.36 9.21 -4.90
C SER A 408 -14.89 8.29 -3.78
N GLY A 409 -14.43 7.05 -3.71
CA GLY A 409 -14.70 6.15 -2.57
C GLY A 409 -13.68 6.30 -1.43
N ALA A 410 -12.53 6.90 -1.69
CA ALA A 410 -11.63 7.43 -0.68
C ALA A 410 -12.12 8.82 -0.31
N ASP A 411 -12.47 9.02 0.94
CA ASP A 411 -13.09 10.22 1.43
C ASP A 411 -12.35 11.47 0.91
N PHE A 412 -11.15 11.71 1.07
CA PHE A 412 -10.32 12.74 0.41
C PHE A 412 -8.86 12.59 0.85
N VAL A 413 -7.95 13.25 0.16
CA VAL A 413 -6.56 13.39 0.59
C VAL A 413 -6.22 14.87 0.79
N VAL A 414 -5.43 15.16 1.82
CA VAL A 414 -4.86 16.50 2.02
C VAL A 414 -3.74 16.72 1.02
N SER A 415 -3.79 17.83 0.31
CA SER A 415 -2.79 18.22 -0.68
C SER A 415 -2.21 19.60 -0.36
N PRO A 416 -0.88 19.75 -0.43
CA PRO A 416 0.12 18.71 -0.63
C PRO A 416 0.23 17.75 0.57
N ALA A 417 0.62 16.48 0.34
CA ALA A 417 0.79 15.48 1.41
C ALA A 417 2.02 15.76 2.29
N GLU A 418 3.03 16.39 1.71
CA GLU A 418 4.23 16.86 2.40
C GLU A 418 4.54 18.29 1.99
N HIS A 419 4.96 19.11 2.95
CA HIS A 419 5.36 20.49 2.69
C HIS A 419 6.52 20.89 3.57
N LEU A 420 7.53 21.49 2.94
CA LEU A 420 8.69 22.06 3.61
C LEU A 420 8.61 23.59 3.51
N MET A 421 8.71 24.26 4.65
CA MET A 421 8.58 25.72 4.71
C MET A 421 9.49 26.33 5.77
N VAL A 422 9.66 27.65 5.71
CA VAL A 422 10.43 28.38 6.70
C VAL A 422 9.50 28.96 7.78
N VAL A 423 10.06 29.24 8.96
CA VAL A 423 9.40 30.01 10.02
C VAL A 423 8.83 31.35 9.47
N ASP A 424 7.88 31.95 10.14
CA ASP A 424 7.22 33.19 9.74
C ASP A 424 6.51 33.17 8.39
N SER A 425 6.33 31.98 7.78
CA SER A 425 5.65 31.82 6.50
C SER A 425 4.29 31.15 6.65
N SER A 426 3.53 31.09 5.55
CA SER A 426 2.24 30.40 5.55
C SER A 426 2.01 29.66 4.25
N THR A 427 1.29 28.55 4.33
CA THR A 427 0.86 27.75 3.18
C THR A 427 -0.62 27.37 3.31
N THR A 428 -1.25 26.98 2.22
CA THR A 428 -2.67 26.56 2.24
C THR A 428 -2.77 25.12 1.78
N PHE A 429 -3.37 24.31 2.64
CA PHE A 429 -3.74 22.93 2.33
C PHE A 429 -5.16 22.88 1.77
N SER A 430 -5.38 21.96 0.86
CA SER A 430 -6.69 21.67 0.29
C SER A 430 -7.00 20.18 0.40
N ILE A 431 -8.26 19.82 0.22
CA ILE A 431 -8.68 18.42 0.10
C ILE A 431 -8.95 18.08 -1.36
N GLN A 432 -8.60 16.89 -1.77
CA GLN A 432 -8.82 16.39 -3.12
C GLN A 432 -9.47 14.99 -3.06
N PRO A 433 -10.62 14.77 -3.71
CA PRO A 433 -11.42 15.77 -4.42
C PRO A 433 -12.04 16.81 -3.48
N PRO A 434 -12.33 18.03 -3.97
CA PRO A 434 -13.00 19.04 -3.17
C PRO A 434 -14.48 18.67 -2.95
N GLY A 435 -15.06 19.15 -1.84
CA GLY A 435 -16.50 18.98 -1.59
C GLY A 435 -16.87 18.47 -0.21
N ALA A 436 -15.95 17.80 0.50
CA ALA A 436 -16.19 17.41 1.89
C ALA A 436 -16.17 18.63 2.83
N ASN A 437 -17.05 18.62 3.82
CA ASN A 437 -17.06 19.65 4.86
C ASN A 437 -16.11 19.24 5.98
N VAL A 438 -14.91 19.83 6.00
CA VAL A 438 -13.84 19.41 6.91
C VAL A 438 -13.53 20.44 7.98
N THR A 439 -13.11 19.94 9.13
CA THR A 439 -12.43 20.71 10.16
C THR A 439 -10.93 20.46 10.08
N TRP A 440 -10.15 21.51 10.27
CA TRP A 440 -8.70 21.45 10.24
C TRP A 440 -8.12 21.46 11.64
N SER A 441 -7.12 20.64 11.89
CA SER A 441 -6.35 20.62 13.12
C SER A 441 -4.86 20.51 12.81
N VAL A 442 -4.02 20.96 13.72
CA VAL A 442 -2.58 20.79 13.68
C VAL A 442 -2.10 20.23 14.99
N GLU A 443 -1.24 19.25 14.91
CA GLU A 443 -0.57 18.67 16.06
C GLU A 443 0.93 18.56 15.82
N ARG A 444 1.68 18.66 16.89
CA ARG A 444 3.12 18.54 16.82
C ARG A 444 3.54 17.08 16.86
N LEU A 445 4.47 16.71 15.98
CA LEU A 445 5.05 15.37 15.92
C LEU A 445 6.38 15.29 16.67
N GLN A 446 7.12 16.39 16.80
CA GLN A 446 8.47 16.36 17.36
C GLN A 446 8.79 17.60 18.22
N GLY A 447 9.41 17.38 19.38
CA GLY A 447 9.96 18.40 20.29
C GLY A 447 8.95 18.96 21.32
N ASP A 448 9.41 19.79 22.25
CA ASP A 448 8.65 20.26 23.43
C ASP A 448 8.03 21.67 23.34
N ALA A 449 8.18 22.41 22.27
CA ALA A 449 7.73 23.78 22.25
C ALA A 449 6.19 23.91 22.24
N GLN A 450 5.71 24.87 22.96
CA GLN A 450 4.29 25.23 23.00
C GLN A 450 3.82 25.94 21.72
N ASN A 451 4.76 26.31 20.84
CA ASN A 451 4.47 27.00 19.59
C ASN A 451 4.90 26.22 18.38
N PHE A 452 3.92 25.62 17.72
CA PHE A 452 4.08 24.84 16.50
C PHE A 452 3.21 25.38 15.36
N GLY A 453 2.86 26.66 15.41
CA GLY A 453 2.01 27.31 14.43
C GLY A 453 0.52 27.04 14.64
N ALA A 454 -0.27 27.48 13.68
CA ALA A 454 -1.73 27.35 13.73
C ALA A 454 -2.32 27.17 12.33
N ILE A 455 -3.45 26.47 12.25
CA ILE A 455 -4.23 26.33 11.01
C ILE A 455 -5.62 26.93 11.20
N ASN A 456 -6.11 27.61 10.18
CA ASN A 456 -7.46 28.18 10.18
C ASN A 456 -8.48 27.25 9.51
N GLY A 457 -9.76 27.62 9.59
CA GLY A 457 -10.86 26.84 9.00
C GLY A 457 -10.84 26.73 7.48
N THR A 458 -10.01 27.50 6.78
CA THR A 458 -9.85 27.41 5.31
C THR A 458 -8.64 26.57 4.89
N GLY A 459 -7.98 25.88 5.84
CA GLY A 459 -6.81 25.07 5.56
C GLY A 459 -5.50 25.86 5.44
N ARG A 460 -5.50 27.17 5.78
CA ARG A 460 -4.26 27.97 5.78
C ARG A 460 -3.52 27.77 7.09
N TYR A 461 -2.32 27.21 6.97
CA TYR A 461 -1.39 26.99 8.07
C TYR A 461 -0.38 28.14 8.13
N TYR A 462 -0.12 28.63 9.32
CA TYR A 462 0.85 29.65 9.65
C TYR A 462 1.96 29.02 10.50
N ALA A 463 3.19 29.07 9.99
CA ALA A 463 4.36 28.59 10.72
C ALA A 463 4.62 29.44 12.00
N PRO A 464 5.28 28.87 13.01
CA PRO A 464 5.66 29.62 14.19
C PRO A 464 6.67 30.73 13.87
N GLU A 465 6.76 31.73 14.76
CA GLU A 465 7.77 32.78 14.68
C GLU A 465 9.18 32.22 14.96
N ALA A 466 10.20 32.76 14.27
CA ALA A 466 11.58 32.33 14.40
C ALA A 466 12.12 32.39 15.82
N SER A 467 11.72 33.40 16.55
CA SER A 467 12.15 33.65 17.94
C SER A 467 11.66 32.61 18.96
N LEU A 468 10.72 31.76 18.55
CA LEU A 468 10.07 30.75 19.40
C LEU A 468 10.49 29.33 19.12
N THR A 469 11.42 29.10 18.16
CA THR A 469 11.91 27.78 17.77
C THR A 469 13.29 27.52 18.35
N GLU A 470 13.35 26.65 19.36
CA GLU A 470 14.64 26.16 19.92
C GLU A 470 15.34 25.13 19.03
N LEU A 471 14.60 24.46 18.17
CA LEU A 471 15.10 23.38 17.31
C LEU A 471 15.42 23.91 15.91
N ALA A 472 16.34 23.21 15.24
CA ALA A 472 16.70 23.47 13.84
C ALA A 472 15.51 23.35 12.89
N PHE A 473 14.59 22.47 13.20
CA PHE A 473 13.33 22.28 12.48
C PHE A 473 12.24 21.75 13.42
N THR A 474 11.02 21.98 13.05
CA THR A 474 9.83 21.45 13.72
C THR A 474 8.99 20.67 12.73
N ARG A 475 8.43 19.54 13.16
CA ARG A 475 7.48 18.77 12.36
C ARG A 475 6.10 18.79 12.97
N VAL A 476 5.11 19.06 12.13
CA VAL A 476 3.70 19.05 12.53
C VAL A 476 2.90 18.20 11.55
N ARG A 477 1.80 17.66 12.05
CA ARG A 477 0.78 16.98 11.26
C ARG A 477 -0.40 17.93 11.11
N VAL A 478 -0.72 18.29 9.89
CA VAL A 478 -1.96 19.00 9.56
C VAL A 478 -2.98 17.95 9.17
N THR A 479 -4.14 17.95 9.83
CA THR A 479 -5.20 16.95 9.61
C THR A 479 -6.50 17.63 9.23
N ALA A 480 -7.11 17.17 8.15
CA ALA A 480 -8.49 17.45 7.78
C ALA A 480 -9.38 16.30 8.27
N THR A 481 -10.45 16.63 8.99
CA THR A 481 -11.45 15.66 9.46
C THR A 481 -12.80 15.99 8.86
N ASP A 482 -13.42 15.06 8.16
CA ASP A 482 -14.79 15.21 7.66
C ASP A 482 -15.78 15.23 8.82
N MET A 483 -16.63 16.24 8.84
CA MET A 483 -17.63 16.43 9.89
C MET A 483 -18.76 15.41 9.83
N ASN A 484 -18.96 14.72 8.70
CA ASN A 484 -20.05 13.76 8.53
C ASN A 484 -19.60 12.33 8.80
N SER A 485 -18.45 11.92 8.22
CA SER A 485 -17.93 10.54 8.29
C SER A 485 -16.89 10.34 9.39
N ASN A 486 -16.33 11.41 9.96
CA ASN A 486 -15.13 11.40 10.81
C ASN A 486 -13.87 10.83 10.10
N TYR A 487 -13.89 10.72 8.78
CA TYR A 487 -12.71 10.35 8.02
C TYR A 487 -11.62 11.42 8.19
N ARG A 488 -10.37 10.97 8.22
CA ARG A 488 -9.21 11.85 8.43
C ARG A 488 -8.16 11.61 7.36
N SER A 489 -7.65 12.70 6.81
CA SER A 489 -6.45 12.71 5.99
C SER A 489 -5.48 13.74 6.53
N SER A 490 -4.19 13.46 6.42
CA SER A 490 -3.15 14.30 7.03
C SER A 490 -2.02 14.59 6.07
N ALA A 491 -1.38 15.75 6.28
CA ALA A 491 -0.14 16.16 5.64
C ALA A 491 0.97 16.33 6.66
N LEU A 492 2.20 16.03 6.27
CA LEU A 492 3.40 16.31 7.06
C LEU A 492 3.95 17.69 6.67
N VAL A 493 4.11 18.56 7.65
CA VAL A 493 4.76 19.86 7.45
C VAL A 493 6.06 19.90 8.24
N THR A 494 7.14 20.20 7.54
CA THR A 494 8.45 20.41 8.16
C THR A 494 8.79 21.89 8.06
N ILE A 495 9.00 22.52 9.21
CA ILE A 495 9.31 23.94 9.32
C ILE A 495 10.79 24.06 9.70
N VAL A 496 11.57 24.73 8.86
CA VAL A 496 12.99 25.02 9.10
C VAL A 496 13.18 26.46 9.55
N THR A 497 14.23 26.71 10.35
CA THR A 497 14.56 28.07 10.81
C THR A 497 15.25 28.91 9.73
N ASN A 498 16.02 28.26 8.86
CA ASN A 498 16.70 28.92 7.75
C ASN A 498 16.31 28.30 6.42
N PRO A 499 16.08 29.08 5.37
CA PRO A 499 15.74 28.56 4.05
C PRO A 499 16.95 27.99 3.29
N ILE A 500 18.16 28.11 3.82
CA ILE A 500 19.40 27.58 3.26
C ILE A 500 20.26 26.98 4.38
N THR A 501 20.99 25.94 4.10
CA THR A 501 21.87 25.24 5.02
C THR A 501 23.17 24.82 4.34
N VAL A 502 24.23 24.65 5.12
CA VAL A 502 25.53 24.14 4.65
C VAL A 502 26.14 23.20 5.70
N ASN A 503 26.78 22.15 5.25
CA ASN A 503 27.52 21.20 6.08
C ASN A 503 28.91 20.90 5.51
N PRO A 504 29.89 20.70 6.39
CA PRO A 504 29.86 20.92 7.85
C PRO A 504 29.76 22.41 8.18
N LEU A 505 29.29 22.75 9.39
CA LEU A 505 29.30 24.12 9.89
C LEU A 505 30.72 24.61 10.15
N ILE A 506 31.56 23.70 10.68
CA ILE A 506 33.03 23.90 10.81
C ILE A 506 33.74 22.57 10.71
N GLN A 507 34.91 22.54 10.06
CA GLN A 507 35.82 21.40 10.05
C GLN A 507 37.24 21.82 10.21
N VAL A 508 37.99 21.06 11.00
CA VAL A 508 39.47 21.16 11.12
C VAL A 508 40.11 20.19 10.14
N CYS A 509 41.06 20.67 9.36
CA CYS A 509 41.86 19.84 8.46
C CYS A 509 43.36 20.23 8.50
N ASP A 510 44.20 19.36 7.95
CA ASP A 510 45.62 19.69 7.77
C ASP A 510 45.84 20.36 6.41
N ALA A 511 46.94 21.10 6.26
CA ALA A 511 47.30 21.75 5.00
C ALA A 511 47.34 20.75 3.83
N GLY A 512 46.77 21.13 2.69
CA GLY A 512 46.62 20.30 1.51
C GLY A 512 45.52 19.23 1.54
N GLN A 513 44.74 19.12 2.63
CA GLN A 513 43.57 18.22 2.69
C GLN A 513 42.36 18.84 2.01
N ILE A 514 41.41 17.97 1.70
CA ILE A 514 40.11 18.31 1.09
C ILE A 514 39.01 18.19 2.13
N VAL A 515 38.13 19.18 2.13
CA VAL A 515 36.87 19.15 2.92
C VAL A 515 35.69 19.16 1.94
N GLU A 516 34.89 18.12 1.96
CA GLU A 516 33.65 18.08 1.19
C GLU A 516 32.60 18.95 1.85
N LEU A 517 31.90 19.73 1.03
CA LEU A 517 30.88 20.70 1.45
C LEU A 517 29.59 20.39 0.73
N GLU A 518 28.52 20.41 1.49
CA GLU A 518 27.16 20.16 1.00
C GLU A 518 26.27 21.33 1.41
N ALA A 519 25.36 21.76 0.53
CA ALA A 519 24.37 22.78 0.85
C ALA A 519 22.99 22.39 0.35
N GLY A 520 21.96 22.81 1.08
CA GLY A 520 20.55 22.63 0.71
C GLY A 520 19.83 23.98 0.71
N SER A 521 18.88 24.17 -0.20
CA SER A 521 18.03 25.36 -0.28
C SER A 521 16.56 24.96 -0.38
N LEU A 522 15.69 25.70 0.28
CA LEU A 522 14.23 25.60 0.16
C LEU A 522 13.74 26.18 -1.18
N GLY A 523 14.49 27.15 -1.74
CA GLY A 523 14.14 27.81 -3.01
C GLY A 523 14.66 27.04 -4.23
N THR A 524 14.18 27.44 -5.39
CA THR A 524 14.65 26.95 -6.71
C THR A 524 15.77 27.81 -7.28
N GLU A 525 16.25 28.82 -6.56
CA GLU A 525 17.30 29.69 -6.99
C GLU A 525 18.67 29.04 -6.87
N GLU A 526 19.55 29.30 -7.83
CA GLU A 526 20.89 28.74 -7.86
C GLU A 526 21.69 29.12 -6.61
N MET A 527 22.44 28.18 -6.07
CA MET A 527 23.33 28.39 -4.93
C MET A 527 24.69 28.90 -5.41
N HIS A 528 25.12 30.02 -4.84
CA HIS A 528 26.43 30.61 -5.15
C HIS A 528 27.39 30.43 -3.98
N TRP A 529 28.57 29.88 -4.28
CA TRP A 529 29.58 29.58 -3.31
C TRP A 529 30.76 30.56 -3.46
N SER A 530 31.25 31.07 -2.34
CA SER A 530 32.40 31.97 -2.33
C SER A 530 33.24 31.84 -1.04
N LEU A 531 34.52 32.15 -1.14
CA LEU A 531 35.35 32.39 0.04
C LEU A 531 35.23 33.87 0.44
N LYS A 532 35.00 34.12 1.71
CA LYS A 532 34.97 35.50 2.24
C LYS A 532 36.39 35.96 2.55
N ASP A 533 36.77 37.09 1.95
CA ASP A 533 38.04 37.76 2.18
C ASP A 533 39.29 36.83 2.09
N PRO A 534 39.43 36.02 1.02
CA PRO A 534 40.53 35.08 0.91
C PRO A 534 41.88 35.79 0.85
N VAL A 535 42.87 35.25 1.57
CA VAL A 535 44.25 35.75 1.58
C VAL A 535 45.07 34.99 0.54
N PRO A 536 45.58 35.63 -0.51
CA PRO A 536 46.37 34.96 -1.54
C PRO A 536 47.57 34.21 -0.98
N GLY A 537 47.67 32.92 -1.30
CA GLY A 537 48.73 32.00 -0.85
C GLY A 537 48.55 31.43 0.56
N GLU A 538 47.53 31.85 1.31
CA GLU A 538 47.21 31.35 2.65
C GLU A 538 45.85 30.62 2.66
N SER A 539 44.83 31.23 2.05
CA SER A 539 43.51 30.62 1.94
C SER A 539 43.46 29.49 0.93
N GLY A 540 42.58 28.51 1.14
CA GLY A 540 42.33 27.45 0.19
C GLY A 540 41.52 27.91 -1.02
N VAL A 541 41.06 26.95 -1.82
CA VAL A 541 40.24 27.19 -3.01
C VAL A 541 38.98 26.34 -2.99
N LEU A 542 37.92 26.88 -3.57
CA LEU A 542 36.68 26.15 -3.78
C LEU A 542 36.66 25.54 -5.17
N GLU A 543 36.33 24.27 -5.27
CA GLU A 543 36.18 23.52 -6.52
C GLU A 543 34.86 22.78 -6.51
N GLY A 544 34.30 22.48 -7.70
CA GLY A 544 33.14 21.60 -7.79
C GLY A 544 33.48 20.21 -7.27
N SER A 545 32.60 19.61 -6.46
CA SER A 545 32.76 18.22 -6.01
C SER A 545 32.55 17.25 -7.18
N ALA A 546 33.27 16.13 -7.17
CA ALA A 546 33.01 15.02 -8.09
C ALA A 546 31.79 14.15 -7.60
N LEU A 547 31.29 14.42 -6.39
CA LEU A 547 30.09 13.81 -5.83
C LEU A 547 28.89 14.54 -6.42
N ALA A 548 27.80 13.83 -6.72
CA ALA A 548 26.66 14.33 -7.46
C ALA A 548 25.98 15.56 -6.81
N ASP A 549 25.38 16.41 -7.65
CA ASP A 549 24.35 17.38 -7.32
C ASP A 549 24.76 18.73 -6.70
N GLY A 550 25.74 19.38 -7.31
CA GLY A 550 26.00 20.81 -7.02
C GLY A 550 26.81 21.08 -5.76
N ASP A 551 27.34 20.08 -5.12
CA ASP A 551 28.22 20.19 -3.95
C ASP A 551 29.59 20.67 -4.34
N HIS A 552 30.29 21.30 -3.40
CA HIS A 552 31.60 21.83 -3.56
C HIS A 552 32.58 21.15 -2.62
N ARG A 553 33.87 21.25 -2.97
CA ARG A 553 34.96 20.87 -2.10
C ARG A 553 35.86 22.04 -1.84
N TYR A 554 36.30 22.18 -0.61
CA TYR A 554 37.34 23.11 -0.23
C TYR A 554 38.66 22.37 -0.22
N VAL A 555 39.62 22.85 -1.00
CA VAL A 555 41.00 22.32 -1.05
C VAL A 555 41.89 23.27 -0.24
N ALA A 556 42.37 22.79 0.92
CA ALA A 556 43.21 23.59 1.80
C ALA A 556 44.53 23.96 1.12
N ALA A 557 45.00 25.16 1.37
CA ALA A 557 46.28 25.61 0.88
C ALA A 557 47.43 24.70 1.37
N HIS A 558 48.53 24.66 0.61
CA HIS A 558 49.73 24.01 1.06
C HIS A 558 50.30 24.70 2.30
N LYS A 559 51.20 24.00 2.99
CA LYS A 559 51.79 24.49 4.25
C LYS A 559 52.32 25.91 4.14
N VAL A 560 51.77 26.82 4.94
CA VAL A 560 52.19 28.23 5.02
C VAL A 560 53.24 28.39 6.14
N PRO A 561 54.46 28.81 5.87
CA PRO A 561 55.51 29.01 6.89
C PRO A 561 55.09 30.07 7.92
N GLY A 562 55.34 29.81 9.18
CA GLY A 562 55.09 30.76 10.28
C GLY A 562 53.62 30.90 10.71
N LYS A 563 52.73 30.15 10.12
CA LYS A 563 51.30 30.09 10.53
C LYS A 563 50.99 28.76 11.21
N THR A 564 50.34 28.81 12.34
CA THR A 564 49.76 27.60 12.98
C THR A 564 48.41 27.29 12.38
N TYR A 565 47.59 28.32 12.17
CA TYR A 565 46.24 28.20 11.65
C TYR A 565 45.96 29.21 10.56
N VAL A 566 45.15 28.80 9.59
CA VAL A 566 44.37 29.66 8.70
C VAL A 566 42.91 29.30 8.84
N LEU A 567 42.08 30.31 9.05
CA LEU A 567 40.62 30.11 9.19
C LEU A 567 39.94 30.73 7.99
N ASP A 568 39.34 29.90 7.14
CA ASP A 568 38.59 30.35 5.97
C ASP A 568 37.10 30.24 6.22
N GLN A 569 36.38 31.28 5.78
CA GLN A 569 34.91 31.31 5.80
C GLN A 569 34.37 31.11 4.39
N ILE A 570 33.58 30.06 4.22
CA ILE A 570 32.89 29.78 2.99
C ILE A 570 31.47 30.32 3.15
N VAL A 571 31.02 31.11 2.19
CA VAL A 571 29.67 31.70 2.17
C VAL A 571 28.90 31.08 1.03
N VAL A 572 27.69 30.58 1.35
CA VAL A 572 26.72 30.06 0.39
C VAL A 572 25.50 30.96 0.41
N THR A 573 25.06 31.40 -0.77
CA THR A 573 23.90 32.28 -0.92
C THR A 573 22.93 31.66 -1.92
N SER A 574 21.61 31.82 -1.65
CA SER A 574 20.52 31.50 -2.57
C SER A 574 19.46 32.58 -2.40
N GLY A 575 19.23 33.39 -3.41
CA GLY A 575 18.38 34.59 -3.33
C GLY A 575 18.88 35.57 -2.27
N GLN A 576 18.04 35.87 -1.29
CA GLN A 576 18.38 36.76 -0.17
C GLN A 576 18.96 36.02 1.03
N ALA A 577 18.91 34.70 1.03
CA ALA A 577 19.42 33.88 2.14
C ALA A 577 20.91 33.64 2.02
N SER A 578 21.59 33.59 3.16
CA SER A 578 23.03 33.35 3.24
C SER A 578 23.34 32.50 4.47
N VAL A 579 24.28 31.56 4.31
CA VAL A 579 24.81 30.73 5.38
C VAL A 579 26.31 30.55 5.22
N SER A 580 27.01 30.26 6.32
CA SER A 580 28.46 30.11 6.30
C SER A 580 28.92 28.78 6.87
N SER A 581 29.93 28.21 6.22
CA SER A 581 30.77 27.12 6.73
C SER A 581 32.18 27.64 7.01
N TRP A 582 32.87 27.02 7.95
CA TRP A 582 34.20 27.40 8.33
C TRP A 582 35.18 26.23 8.18
N VAL A 583 36.37 26.51 7.68
CA VAL A 583 37.45 25.53 7.63
C VAL A 583 38.66 26.07 8.37
N LEU A 584 39.06 25.37 9.44
CA LEU A 584 40.29 25.66 10.18
C LEU A 584 41.39 24.77 9.67
N VAL A 585 42.33 25.35 8.91
CA VAL A 585 43.48 24.65 8.34
C VAL A 585 44.65 24.73 9.31
N LYS A 586 45.20 23.57 9.69
CA LYS A 586 46.41 23.45 10.51
C LYS A 586 47.63 23.37 9.58
N HIS A 587 48.50 24.39 9.65
CA HIS A 587 49.75 24.43 8.90
C HIS A 587 50.94 23.94 9.72
N GLN A 588 50.84 24.00 11.05
CA GLN A 588 51.80 23.46 12.00
C GLN A 588 51.08 22.73 13.12
N THR A 589 51.78 21.84 13.81
CA THR A 589 51.22 21.19 15.02
C THR A 589 51.04 22.25 16.11
N PRO A 590 49.83 22.43 16.65
CA PRO A 590 49.59 23.38 17.73
C PRO A 590 50.45 23.04 18.96
N LEU A 591 51.04 24.07 19.57
CA LEU A 591 51.85 23.92 20.77
C LEU A 591 51.04 23.98 22.05
N LEU A 592 49.81 24.53 21.98
CA LEU A 592 48.87 24.53 23.09
C LEU A 592 47.76 23.53 22.86
N THR A 593 47.39 22.81 23.90
CA THR A 593 46.19 22.00 23.98
C THR A 593 45.16 22.73 24.85
N VAL A 594 43.97 22.96 24.36
CA VAL A 594 42.87 23.60 25.11
C VAL A 594 41.90 22.54 25.61
N LYS A 595 41.59 22.58 26.90
CA LYS A 595 40.65 21.61 27.52
C LYS A 595 39.54 22.33 28.26
N VAL A 596 38.37 21.65 28.35
CA VAL A 596 37.28 22.03 29.26
C VAL A 596 37.72 21.68 30.68
N VAL A 597 37.60 22.61 31.61
CA VAL A 597 37.87 22.36 33.04
C VAL A 597 36.57 22.07 33.79
N LYS A 598 35.58 22.92 33.60
CA LYS A 598 34.25 22.77 34.19
C LYS A 598 33.20 23.47 33.38
N THR A 599 31.98 23.01 33.48
CA THR A 599 30.77 23.72 33.08
C THR A 599 30.13 24.38 34.28
N VAL A 600 29.63 25.60 34.12
CA VAL A 600 28.96 26.39 35.17
C VAL A 600 27.51 26.55 34.69
N GLU A 601 26.59 25.98 35.43
CA GLU A 601 25.16 26.14 35.14
C GLU A 601 24.72 27.53 35.50
N VAL A 602 24.21 28.28 34.52
CA VAL A 602 23.62 29.61 34.71
C VAL A 602 22.23 29.59 34.11
N SER A 603 21.22 29.96 34.93
CA SER A 603 19.85 30.07 34.46
C SER A 603 19.48 31.57 34.38
N GLU A 604 19.19 32.03 33.18
CA GLU A 604 18.62 33.39 32.98
C GLU A 604 17.11 33.29 32.76
N VAL A 605 16.40 34.25 33.36
CA VAL A 605 14.96 34.36 33.22
C VAL A 605 14.67 35.48 32.22
N LEU A 606 14.11 35.14 31.09
CA LEU A 606 13.66 36.08 30.07
C LEU A 606 12.14 36.24 30.12
N GLU A 607 11.70 37.50 30.22
CA GLU A 607 10.29 37.84 30.11
C GLU A 607 9.96 38.08 28.64
N VAL A 608 9.16 37.19 28.06
CA VAL A 608 8.75 37.31 26.67
C VAL A 608 7.36 37.96 26.60
N ALA A 609 7.29 39.13 26.02
CA ALA A 609 6.02 39.83 25.81
C ALA A 609 5.25 39.20 24.62
N LYS A 610 4.04 38.68 24.90
CA LYS A 610 3.08 38.26 23.86
C LYS A 610 2.01 39.31 23.66
N VAL A 611 1.74 39.67 22.40
CA VAL A 611 0.66 40.59 22.06
C VAL A 611 -0.68 40.03 22.51
N GLY A 612 -1.31 40.66 23.51
CA GLY A 612 -2.66 40.35 23.99
C GLY A 612 -2.78 39.23 25.03
N LYS A 613 -1.67 38.74 25.60
CA LYS A 613 -1.65 37.77 26.71
C LYS A 613 -0.72 38.19 27.84
N PRO A 614 -0.87 37.62 29.07
CA PRO A 614 0.11 37.86 30.12
C PRO A 614 1.51 37.43 29.69
N MET A 615 2.53 38.16 30.17
CA MET A 615 3.94 37.83 29.91
C MET A 615 4.26 36.42 30.38
N ASP A 616 4.80 35.59 29.46
CA ASP A 616 5.31 34.27 29.79
C ASP A 616 6.78 34.41 30.25
N VAL A 617 7.10 33.74 31.35
CA VAL A 617 8.47 33.67 31.86
C VAL A 617 9.13 32.41 31.27
N VAL A 618 10.12 32.59 30.43
CA VAL A 618 10.93 31.50 29.87
C VAL A 618 12.29 31.48 30.56
N THR A 619 12.63 30.37 31.20
CA THR A 619 13.97 30.16 31.76
C THR A 619 14.87 29.58 30.70
N ILE A 620 15.90 30.32 30.28
CA ILE A 620 16.92 29.85 29.34
C ILE A 620 18.18 29.49 30.12
N ARG A 621 18.75 28.30 29.84
CA ARG A 621 20.06 27.88 30.35
C ARG A 621 21.18 28.46 29.50
N ALA A 622 21.97 29.35 30.08
CA ALA A 622 23.19 29.92 29.51
C ALA A 622 24.40 29.29 30.21
N ASP A 623 24.59 27.99 30.04
CA ASP A 623 25.71 27.29 30.72
C ASP A 623 27.06 27.81 30.19
N GLN A 624 27.91 28.29 31.11
CA GLN A 624 29.26 28.77 30.80
C GLN A 624 30.28 27.63 30.82
N VAL A 625 31.37 27.78 30.08
CA VAL A 625 32.45 26.77 30.01
C VAL A 625 33.77 27.39 30.41
N GLN A 626 34.37 26.91 31.48
CA GLN A 626 35.73 27.26 31.86
C GLN A 626 36.73 26.43 31.07
N LEU A 627 37.59 27.09 30.31
CA LEU A 627 38.69 26.54 29.53
C LEU A 627 40.03 26.76 30.19
N GLN A 628 40.98 25.90 29.90
CA GLN A 628 42.36 26.03 30.32
C GLN A 628 43.30 25.57 29.15
N ALA A 629 44.36 26.33 28.90
CA ALA A 629 45.39 25.94 27.92
C ALA A 629 46.56 25.31 28.64
N PHE A 630 47.12 24.30 27.98
CA PHE A 630 48.22 23.48 28.45
C PHE A 630 49.34 23.43 27.39
N ALA A 631 50.61 23.56 27.84
CA ALA A 631 51.80 23.24 27.06
C ALA A 631 52.48 22.03 27.72
N ASN A 632 52.75 20.96 26.99
CA ASN A 632 53.34 19.73 27.54
C ASN A 632 52.67 19.26 28.84
N ALA A 633 51.32 19.26 28.88
CA ALA A 633 50.52 18.91 30.03
C ALA A 633 50.59 19.86 31.26
N VAL A 634 51.30 20.97 31.15
CA VAL A 634 51.40 22.00 32.21
C VAL A 634 50.42 23.13 31.88
N ALA A 635 49.54 23.48 32.84
CA ALA A 635 48.63 24.58 32.68
C ALA A 635 49.38 25.92 32.63
N LEU A 636 49.05 26.76 31.63
CA LEU A 636 49.66 28.04 31.42
C LEU A 636 48.78 29.16 32.04
N PRO A 637 49.40 30.08 32.81
CA PRO A 637 48.74 31.34 33.20
C PRO A 637 48.89 32.40 32.10
N GLY A 638 48.06 33.44 32.14
CA GLY A 638 48.21 34.60 31.27
C GLY A 638 47.94 34.38 29.78
N VAL A 639 47.19 33.36 29.45
CA VAL A 639 46.79 33.03 28.07
C VAL A 639 45.82 34.10 27.56
N ARG A 640 46.06 34.55 26.32
CA ARG A 640 45.10 35.44 25.60
C ARG A 640 44.08 34.54 24.88
N TRP A 641 42.85 34.92 25.00
CA TRP A 641 41.71 34.16 24.45
C TRP A 641 40.99 35.02 23.41
N ARG A 642 40.57 34.41 22.31
CA ARG A 642 39.70 35.06 21.34
C ARG A 642 38.70 34.08 20.74
N VAL A 643 37.51 34.55 20.41
CA VAL A 643 36.55 33.85 19.57
C VAL A 643 36.99 33.98 18.11
N GLY A 644 37.14 32.88 17.39
CA GLY A 644 37.52 32.85 15.98
C GLY A 644 36.31 32.76 15.05
N ALA A 645 35.28 31.99 15.44
CA ALA A 645 34.04 31.87 14.69
C ALA A 645 32.93 31.48 15.68
N GLY A 646 31.66 31.77 15.34
CA GLY A 646 30.52 31.61 16.21
C GLY A 646 30.35 32.83 17.12
N SER A 647 29.36 32.76 18.03
CA SER A 647 28.93 33.84 18.91
C SER A 647 29.40 33.63 20.37
N GLY A 648 29.16 34.62 21.20
CA GLY A 648 29.49 34.60 22.60
C GLY A 648 30.79 35.37 22.92
N SER A 649 31.23 35.33 24.17
CA SER A 649 32.42 36.04 24.64
C SER A 649 33.30 35.14 25.52
N ILE A 650 34.59 35.44 25.57
CA ILE A 650 35.53 34.76 26.45
C ILE A 650 36.39 35.73 27.24
N SER A 651 36.50 35.52 28.54
CA SER A 651 37.38 36.29 29.43
C SER A 651 38.03 35.31 30.41
N ASP A 652 39.34 35.38 30.53
CA ASP A 652 40.13 34.53 31.45
C ASP A 652 39.81 33.03 31.32
N GLY A 653 39.53 32.60 30.08
CA GLY A 653 39.17 31.25 29.78
C GLY A 653 37.71 30.86 30.09
N LEU A 654 36.92 31.78 30.64
CA LEU A 654 35.49 31.56 30.85
C LEU A 654 34.73 32.01 29.60
N TYR A 655 34.22 31.02 28.84
CA TYR A 655 33.32 31.26 27.72
C TYR A 655 31.86 31.41 28.18
N THR A 656 31.24 32.48 27.73
CA THR A 656 29.82 32.80 27.95
C THR A 656 29.11 32.81 26.59
N PRO A 657 28.17 31.91 26.34
CA PRO A 657 27.42 31.88 25.08
C PRO A 657 26.51 33.09 24.94
N ASP A 658 26.23 33.49 23.70
CA ASP A 658 25.19 34.46 23.39
C ASP A 658 23.87 33.73 23.25
N ILE A 659 22.95 33.94 24.18
CA ILE A 659 21.63 33.29 24.24
C ILE A 659 20.70 33.73 23.12
N SER A 660 20.97 34.85 22.47
CA SER A 660 20.20 35.34 21.32
C SER A 660 20.66 34.75 19.98
N SER A 661 21.79 34.06 19.98
CA SER A 661 22.38 33.52 18.76
C SER A 661 21.83 32.13 18.42
N THR A 662 21.68 31.91 17.14
CA THR A 662 21.34 30.59 16.56
C THR A 662 22.56 29.74 16.21
N ASP A 663 23.76 30.20 16.54
CA ASP A 663 25.00 29.46 16.26
C ASP A 663 25.01 28.08 16.95
N ARG A 664 25.53 27.09 16.27
CA ARG A 664 25.59 25.70 16.71
C ARG A 664 26.99 25.26 17.17
N PHE A 665 27.96 26.17 17.06
CA PHE A 665 29.31 25.96 17.55
C PHE A 665 29.97 27.31 17.85
N VAL A 666 31.07 27.26 18.61
CA VAL A 666 32.01 28.35 18.74
C VAL A 666 33.44 27.79 18.59
N LEU A 667 34.26 28.46 17.80
CA LEU A 667 35.70 28.22 17.73
C LEU A 667 36.44 29.24 18.60
N ILE A 668 37.23 28.75 19.53
CA ILE A 668 38.00 29.59 20.46
C ILE A 668 39.48 29.30 20.27
N PHE A 669 40.30 30.35 20.16
CA PHE A 669 41.75 30.31 20.15
C PHE A 669 42.33 30.69 21.51
N ALA A 670 43.43 30.02 21.85
CA ALA A 670 44.29 30.34 22.99
C ALA A 670 45.70 30.69 22.46
N GLU A 671 46.25 31.80 22.93
CA GLU A 671 47.58 32.28 22.53
C GLU A 671 48.40 32.59 23.77
N ALA A 672 49.68 32.19 23.77
CA ALA A 672 50.62 32.48 24.84
C ALA A 672 51.99 32.80 24.24
N ASP A 673 52.63 33.90 24.77
CA ASP A 673 53.99 34.28 24.37
C ASP A 673 55.02 33.27 24.92
N HIS A 674 55.97 32.90 24.10
CA HIS A 674 57.02 31.97 24.50
C HIS A 674 58.39 32.43 23.99
N PRO A 675 59.43 32.43 24.84
CA PRO A 675 60.73 33.02 24.50
C PRO A 675 61.41 32.36 23.28
N VAL A 676 61.07 31.14 22.93
CA VAL A 676 61.70 30.36 21.84
C VAL A 676 60.75 30.22 20.63
N PHE A 677 59.50 30.13 20.87
CA PHE A 677 58.48 29.84 19.84
C PHE A 677 57.72 31.09 19.40
N ASP A 678 58.04 32.26 19.92
CA ASP A 678 57.34 33.52 19.73
C ASP A 678 55.93 33.46 20.29
N VAL A 679 54.96 32.98 19.52
CA VAL A 679 53.56 32.76 20.01
C VAL A 679 53.22 31.28 19.86
N MET A 680 52.79 30.70 20.97
CA MET A 680 52.20 29.36 20.95
C MET A 680 50.67 29.50 20.83
N GLU A 681 50.10 28.73 19.93
CA GLU A 681 48.67 28.76 19.64
C GLU A 681 48.00 27.38 19.89
N GLY A 682 46.74 27.42 20.29
CA GLY A 682 45.85 26.26 20.43
C GLY A 682 44.40 26.66 20.10
N HIS A 683 43.56 25.68 19.88
CA HIS A 683 42.15 25.93 19.62
C HIS A 683 41.25 24.90 20.32
N ILE A 684 40.00 25.23 20.44
CA ILE A 684 38.91 24.31 20.83
C ILE A 684 37.65 24.70 20.08
N ILE A 685 36.87 23.71 19.68
CA ILE A 685 35.51 23.88 19.14
C ILE A 685 34.53 23.36 20.16
N LEU A 686 33.64 24.21 20.65
CA LEU A 686 32.56 23.82 21.54
C LEU A 686 31.26 23.75 20.75
N PRO A 687 30.46 22.67 20.91
CA PRO A 687 29.11 22.60 20.35
C PRO A 687 28.16 23.50 21.16
N LEU A 688 27.18 24.11 20.48
CA LEU A 688 26.16 24.98 21.09
C LEU A 688 24.75 24.45 20.81
N PRO A 689 23.78 24.64 21.74
CA PRO A 689 23.95 25.25 23.07
C PRO A 689 24.71 24.31 24.02
N VAL A 690 25.52 24.89 24.89
CA VAL A 690 26.42 24.16 25.81
C VAL A 690 25.70 23.09 26.63
N GLY A 691 24.54 23.42 27.18
CA GLY A 691 23.75 22.50 28.04
C GLY A 691 23.22 21.27 27.28
N GLY A 692 23.14 21.32 25.95
CA GLY A 692 22.72 20.18 25.11
C GLY A 692 23.80 19.10 24.91
N PHE A 693 25.07 19.42 25.23
CA PHE A 693 26.25 18.58 24.93
C PHE A 693 27.07 18.24 26.18
N ALA A 694 26.43 18.08 27.32
CA ALA A 694 27.12 17.85 28.60
C ALA A 694 28.04 16.60 28.57
N LYS A 695 27.65 15.52 27.88
CA LYS A 695 28.47 14.30 27.77
C LYS A 695 29.72 14.53 26.91
N GLU A 696 29.60 15.26 25.81
CA GLU A 696 30.69 15.60 24.92
C GLU A 696 31.70 16.51 25.61
N LEU A 697 31.21 17.48 26.38
CA LEU A 697 32.06 18.38 27.15
C LEU A 697 32.79 17.64 28.28
N GLU A 698 32.19 16.65 28.91
CA GLU A 698 32.87 15.78 29.89
C GLU A 698 34.03 15.00 29.23
N LEU A 699 33.85 14.50 28.02
CA LEU A 699 34.93 13.85 27.27
C LEU A 699 36.07 14.83 26.95
N MET A 700 35.78 16.11 26.74
CA MET A 700 36.75 17.17 26.44
C MET A 700 37.54 17.66 27.68
N LYS A 701 37.18 17.25 28.90
CA LYS A 701 37.94 17.56 30.12
C LYS A 701 39.31 16.85 30.16
N GLY A 702 39.49 15.75 29.45
CA GLY A 702 40.69 14.93 29.55
C GLY A 702 40.76 14.15 30.85
N LYS A 703 41.66 13.20 30.94
CA LYS A 703 41.95 12.49 32.20
C LYS A 703 42.65 13.46 33.20
N GLU A 704 42.09 13.58 34.40
CA GLU A 704 42.82 14.26 35.48
C GLU A 704 44.15 13.53 35.68
N VAL A 705 45.23 14.28 35.50
CA VAL A 705 46.55 13.78 35.94
C VAL A 705 46.57 13.95 37.44
N PRO A 706 46.73 12.85 38.25
CA PRO A 706 46.80 12.97 39.70
C PRO A 706 47.94 13.93 40.03
N ALA A 707 47.67 14.94 40.82
CA ALA A 707 48.72 15.81 41.36
C ALA A 707 49.73 14.99 42.13
N SER A 708 50.97 14.92 41.62
CA SER A 708 52.11 14.26 42.22
C SER A 708 52.58 15.02 43.45
#